data_e3eaed1ffbe4701f3926b00e15263bdb
#
_entry.id   e3eaed1ffbe4701f3926b00e15263bdb
#
_cell.length_a   1.000
_cell.length_b   1.000
_cell.length_c   1.000
_cell.angle_alpha   90.00
_cell.angle_beta   90.00
_cell.angle_gamma   90.00
#
_symmetry.space_group_name_H-M   'P 1'
#
loop_
_entity.id
_entity.type
_entity.pdbx_description
1 polymer ?
#
loop_
_entity_poly.entity_id
_entity_poly.type
_entity_poly.pdbx_seq_one_letter_code
_entity_poly.pdbx_strand_id
1 'polypeptide(L)'
;MKKIVTLLGVLGISLSAVAQTDTITDRVHQLEGVTITETQRKHTVTSTSPLHLLDRQDLLTMGVTDIADALHRLPGITIRDYGGAGGMKTVSVRGFGAKHTGVSYDGVMLSECQSGETDLSRYSLDNVDYISLVIGDNDDIFIPARQATTPAVLNIQTLRLPTEDTNPHLTTQVKFGSFGYVSPFLRYEQNFSNKFAFSAVGEYTYAENDYPYELQNGTQTIHDYRTNSRMNSGHGELNFLWNINKTNRLTGKVYYYDNDRQLPGQVRYYTNLSGENLRDRNFFGQVMYQTYWDDKWSLKWISKFNWSASIYKDDLMAGGINDASYWQREVYTTVALLYTPDEHWSFDYSADYAFNNLNGSSWRTVMGHPYRHTVLQSATAKYHIKRLTILGRLLYSLYLNEQKDVPQVERTDIQRNSASNMRRLSPSVSLSYRLFAEQDMYVRASYKNIFRSPTFNESYYYHYGSPNLKPETTDQYNVGITFSHTRLKNWQLYMTLDGYYNHVKDMIVAVPYNMFVWTCVNVGKVYIYGIDATLKTTYRFSPRYAILFSGNYSYQKVENRFNPESPNYKKQIAYMPEHTGSAALTFENPWVNVSVHGVRVSSRWPNNDHYDGTMIEGYTDIGLTAYRQLTFGRHQLEARFDLKNMFDEQYEIVYHYPMPRRSYQVTLNYKF
;
A
#
# COMPACT_ATOMS: atom_id res chain seq x y z
N MET A 1 26.83 5.76 21.51
CA MET A 1 25.92 5.01 22.42
C MET A 1 25.58 5.74 23.72
N LYS A 2 26.52 6.24 24.54
CA LYS A 2 26.21 6.92 25.83
C LYS A 2 25.30 8.18 25.72
N LYS A 3 25.37 8.96 24.65
CA LYS A 3 24.58 10.21 24.48
C LYS A 3 23.12 10.01 24.01
N ILE A 4 22.79 8.86 23.42
CA ILE A 4 21.43 8.56 22.96
C ILE A 4 20.56 8.00 24.10
N VAL A 5 21.16 7.25 25.00
CA VAL A 5 20.50 6.71 26.19
C VAL A 5 20.04 7.82 27.16
N THR A 6 20.76 8.96 27.16
CA THR A 6 20.41 10.10 28.04
C THR A 6 19.17 10.87 27.56
N LEU A 7 18.90 10.87 26.24
CA LEU A 7 17.70 11.55 25.69
C LEU A 7 16.42 10.76 25.93
N LEU A 8 16.49 9.42 25.94
CA LEU A 8 15.36 8.54 26.26
C LEU A 8 15.08 8.45 27.77
N GLY A 9 16.12 8.68 28.59
CA GLY A 9 15.99 8.69 30.05
C GLY A 9 15.23 9.89 30.64
N VAL A 10 15.14 11.01 29.90
CA VAL A 10 14.41 12.23 30.35
C VAL A 10 12.91 12.12 30.13
N LEU A 11 12.45 11.25 29.22
CA LEU A 11 11.02 11.00 28.98
C LEU A 11 10.41 9.95 29.95
N GLY A 12 11.22 9.31 30.76
CA GLY A 12 10.79 8.22 31.67
C GLY A 12 10.53 8.61 33.12
N ILE A 13 10.71 9.88 33.51
CA ILE A 13 10.57 10.29 34.91
C ILE A 13 9.48 11.35 35.06
N SER A 14 8.38 10.96 35.62
CA SER A 14 7.29 11.66 36.30
C SER A 14 5.89 11.40 35.70
N LEU A 15 5.37 10.22 35.92
CA LEU A 15 3.93 9.93 35.85
C LEU A 15 3.51 9.35 37.21
N SER A 16 3.45 10.23 38.23
CA SER A 16 2.66 9.96 39.43
C SER A 16 1.25 10.48 39.16
N ALA A 17 0.35 9.59 38.75
CA ALA A 17 -1.05 9.91 38.52
C ALA A 17 -1.76 10.07 39.85
N VAL A 18 -2.25 11.27 40.13
CA VAL A 18 -3.29 11.52 41.15
C VAL A 18 -4.64 11.27 40.45
N ALA A 19 -5.31 10.22 40.87
CA ALA A 19 -6.69 9.98 40.47
C ALA A 19 -7.62 10.92 41.20
N GLN A 20 -8.22 11.88 40.52
CA GLN A 20 -9.38 12.61 40.98
C GLN A 20 -10.61 12.17 40.20
N THR A 21 -11.57 11.62 40.93
CA THR A 21 -12.94 11.33 40.48
C THR A 21 -13.73 12.63 40.47
N ASP A 22 -14.11 13.09 39.27
CA ASP A 22 -15.23 14.02 39.13
C ASP A 22 -15.99 13.78 37.82
N THR A 23 -17.27 13.97 37.91
CA THR A 23 -18.37 13.72 36.99
C THR A 23 -18.14 14.35 35.63
N ILE A 24 -17.89 13.48 34.60
CA ILE A 24 -17.76 13.84 33.20
C ILE A 24 -19.16 13.96 32.59
N THR A 25 -19.54 15.19 32.26
CA THR A 25 -20.70 15.51 31.43
C THR A 25 -20.52 14.99 30.03
N ASP A 26 -21.54 14.31 29.51
CA ASP A 26 -21.66 13.63 28.22
C ASP A 26 -21.15 14.43 27.00
N ARG A 27 -19.87 14.39 26.72
CA ARG A 27 -19.35 14.35 25.35
C ARG A 27 -18.68 13.00 25.17
N VAL A 28 -19.50 12.05 24.80
CA VAL A 28 -19.09 10.69 24.52
C VAL A 28 -18.19 10.73 23.28
N HIS A 29 -16.88 10.70 23.47
CA HIS A 29 -15.99 10.11 22.49
C HIS A 29 -16.24 8.61 22.53
N GLN A 30 -17.38 8.22 21.98
CA GLN A 30 -17.68 6.81 21.76
C GLN A 30 -16.61 6.29 20.79
N LEU A 31 -15.84 5.33 21.28
CA LEU A 31 -15.11 4.38 20.45
C LEU A 31 -16.19 3.47 19.79
N GLU A 32 -17.04 4.07 18.97
CA GLU A 32 -18.17 3.42 18.36
C GLU A 32 -17.74 2.47 17.25
N GLY A 33 -18.18 1.22 17.36
CA GLY A 33 -17.94 0.15 16.42
C GLY A 33 -18.83 0.12 15.17
N VAL A 34 -19.76 1.05 14.95
CA VAL A 34 -20.82 0.83 13.94
C VAL A 34 -20.97 1.92 12.87
N THR A 35 -20.42 3.10 13.03
CA THR A 35 -20.71 4.20 12.07
C THR A 35 -19.52 4.56 11.18
N ILE A 36 -18.56 3.65 10.99
CA ILE A 36 -17.25 4.02 10.42
C ILE A 36 -17.29 4.19 8.92
N THR A 37 -18.03 3.39 8.19
CA THR A 37 -18.11 3.52 6.73
C THR A 37 -18.77 4.84 6.33
N GLU A 38 -19.82 5.25 7.03
CA GLU A 38 -20.48 6.54 6.77
C GLU A 38 -19.61 7.71 7.21
N THR A 39 -18.96 7.62 8.36
CA THR A 39 -18.00 8.61 8.85
C THR A 39 -16.80 8.72 7.91
N GLN A 40 -16.27 7.60 7.43
CA GLN A 40 -15.17 7.56 6.47
C GLN A 40 -15.56 8.14 5.11
N ARG A 41 -16.74 7.82 4.58
CA ARG A 41 -17.27 8.44 3.35
C ARG A 41 -17.45 9.95 3.50
N LYS A 42 -17.93 10.41 4.65
CA LYS A 42 -18.00 11.84 4.98
C LYS A 42 -16.60 12.49 5.00
N HIS A 43 -15.63 11.79 5.55
CA HIS A 43 -14.24 12.25 5.62
C HIS A 43 -13.59 12.39 4.24
N THR A 44 -13.92 11.53 3.25
CA THR A 44 -13.41 11.68 1.86
C THR A 44 -13.85 12.98 1.20
N VAL A 45 -15.01 13.52 1.60
CA VAL A 45 -15.55 14.77 1.04
C VAL A 45 -14.91 16.01 1.68
N THR A 46 -14.68 15.98 2.99
CA THR A 46 -14.19 17.14 3.77
C THR A 46 -12.68 17.25 3.85
N SER A 47 -11.95 16.21 3.49
CA SER A 47 -10.49 16.11 3.60
C SER A 47 -9.77 17.27 2.90
N THR A 48 -8.68 17.74 3.51
CA THR A 48 -7.80 18.79 2.97
C THR A 48 -6.87 18.27 1.86
N SER A 49 -6.74 16.93 1.74
CA SER A 49 -5.93 16.27 0.71
C SER A 49 -6.77 15.25 -0.06
N PRO A 50 -6.37 14.86 -1.29
CA PRO A 50 -7.06 13.80 -2.02
C PRO A 50 -7.10 12.52 -1.19
N LEU A 51 -8.31 12.05 -0.87
CA LEU A 51 -8.58 10.83 -0.12
C LEU A 51 -9.57 9.97 -0.89
N HIS A 52 -9.13 8.79 -1.30
CA HIS A 52 -9.95 7.80 -1.98
C HIS A 52 -10.20 6.61 -1.06
N LEU A 53 -11.42 6.09 -1.09
CA LEU A 53 -11.86 4.97 -0.25
C LEU A 53 -12.51 3.89 -1.10
N LEU A 54 -12.12 2.64 -0.84
CA LEU A 54 -12.84 1.43 -1.28
C LEU A 54 -13.30 0.70 -0.03
N ASP A 55 -14.58 0.75 0.23
CA ASP A 55 -15.18 -0.01 1.33
C ASP A 55 -15.50 -1.45 0.90
N ARG A 56 -15.97 -2.27 1.83
CA ARG A 56 -16.25 -3.68 1.58
C ARG A 56 -17.29 -3.88 0.46
N GLN A 57 -18.28 -2.99 0.34
CA GLN A 57 -19.27 -3.07 -0.74
C GLN A 57 -18.62 -2.73 -2.09
N ASP A 58 -17.77 -1.72 -2.15
CA ASP A 58 -16.96 -1.40 -3.34
C ASP A 58 -16.12 -2.62 -3.77
N LEU A 59 -15.43 -3.28 -2.81
CA LEU A 59 -14.61 -4.46 -3.08
C LEU A 59 -15.41 -5.65 -3.64
N LEU A 60 -16.66 -5.83 -3.19
CA LEU A 60 -17.55 -6.87 -3.72
C LEU A 60 -18.07 -6.54 -5.12
N THR A 61 -18.49 -5.28 -5.34
CA THR A 61 -19.17 -4.87 -6.57
C THR A 61 -18.22 -4.58 -7.74
N MET A 62 -16.96 -4.26 -7.48
CA MET A 62 -15.99 -3.92 -8.52
C MET A 62 -15.23 -5.12 -9.10
N GLY A 63 -15.60 -6.35 -8.74
CA GLY A 63 -15.00 -7.56 -9.28
C GLY A 63 -13.53 -7.77 -8.93
N VAL A 64 -13.11 -7.28 -7.76
CA VAL A 64 -11.73 -7.41 -7.31
C VAL A 64 -11.52 -8.73 -6.57
N THR A 65 -10.39 -9.37 -6.78
CA THR A 65 -10.06 -10.68 -6.20
C THR A 65 -8.83 -10.65 -5.30
N ASP A 66 -7.99 -9.64 -5.44
CA ASP A 66 -6.84 -9.36 -4.57
C ASP A 66 -6.65 -7.85 -4.35
N ILE A 67 -5.70 -7.46 -3.50
CA ILE A 67 -5.44 -6.05 -3.18
C ILE A 67 -4.98 -5.26 -4.39
N ALA A 68 -4.16 -5.82 -5.26
CA ALA A 68 -3.69 -5.12 -6.46
C ALA A 68 -4.83 -4.85 -7.45
N ASP A 69 -5.75 -5.81 -7.64
CA ASP A 69 -6.98 -5.60 -8.40
C ASP A 69 -7.81 -4.45 -7.82
N ALA A 70 -7.94 -4.41 -6.49
CA ALA A 70 -8.66 -3.33 -5.81
C ALA A 70 -8.00 -1.97 -6.07
N LEU A 71 -6.68 -1.90 -6.04
CA LEU A 71 -5.94 -0.66 -6.28
C LEU A 71 -6.07 -0.14 -7.70
N HIS A 72 -6.23 -1.00 -8.71
CA HIS A 72 -6.54 -0.57 -10.08
C HIS A 72 -7.87 0.21 -10.18
N ARG A 73 -8.73 0.13 -9.14
CA ARG A 73 -9.99 0.89 -9.04
C ARG A 73 -9.81 2.26 -8.41
N LEU A 74 -8.58 2.67 -8.07
CA LEU A 74 -8.25 3.99 -7.54
C LEU A 74 -7.51 4.83 -8.59
N PRO A 75 -7.74 6.16 -8.66
CA PRO A 75 -7.07 7.01 -9.61
C PRO A 75 -5.59 7.22 -9.25
N GLY A 76 -4.76 7.50 -10.24
CA GLY A 76 -3.34 7.78 -10.07
C GLY A 76 -2.50 6.55 -9.71
N ILE A 77 -3.06 5.36 -9.74
CA ILE A 77 -2.37 4.11 -9.40
C ILE A 77 -1.79 3.45 -10.66
N THR A 78 -0.56 3.01 -10.52
CA THR A 78 0.10 2.09 -11.45
C THR A 78 0.60 0.88 -10.67
N ILE A 79 0.20 -0.32 -11.09
CA ILE A 79 0.66 -1.58 -10.50
C ILE A 79 1.74 -2.17 -11.40
N ARG A 80 2.82 -2.64 -10.80
CA ARG A 80 3.77 -3.54 -11.44
C ARG A 80 3.44 -4.95 -10.97
N ASP A 81 3.07 -5.82 -11.91
CA ASP A 81 2.68 -7.20 -11.67
C ASP A 81 3.50 -8.11 -12.60
N TYR A 82 4.12 -9.14 -12.03
CA TYR A 82 4.95 -10.11 -12.76
C TYR A 82 4.17 -11.36 -13.22
N GLY A 83 2.86 -11.30 -13.11
CA GLY A 83 1.93 -12.32 -13.62
C GLY A 83 1.59 -13.44 -12.63
N GLY A 84 0.40 -13.98 -12.79
CA GLY A 84 -0.11 -15.08 -12.00
C GLY A 84 -0.45 -14.75 -10.54
N ALA A 85 -0.93 -15.76 -9.81
CA ALA A 85 -1.35 -15.59 -8.41
C ALA A 85 -0.16 -15.32 -7.47
N GLY A 86 1.04 -15.75 -7.80
CA GLY A 86 2.25 -15.58 -7.00
C GLY A 86 3.20 -14.49 -7.46
N GLY A 87 2.86 -13.73 -8.50
CA GLY A 87 3.68 -12.61 -8.97
C GLY A 87 3.85 -11.55 -7.91
N MET A 88 5.06 -10.98 -7.81
CA MET A 88 5.29 -9.80 -6.99
C MET A 88 4.43 -8.65 -7.50
N LYS A 89 3.73 -7.96 -6.60
CA LYS A 89 2.84 -6.84 -6.92
C LYS A 89 3.20 -5.62 -6.13
N THR A 90 3.70 -4.57 -6.82
CA THR A 90 4.05 -3.30 -6.19
C THR A 90 3.22 -2.15 -6.73
N VAL A 91 2.98 -1.16 -5.87
CA VAL A 91 2.12 -0.01 -6.18
C VAL A 91 2.92 1.27 -6.29
N SER A 92 2.68 2.02 -7.36
CA SER A 92 3.17 3.38 -7.56
C SER A 92 1.99 4.33 -7.63
N VAL A 93 2.07 5.46 -6.93
CA VAL A 93 1.06 6.51 -6.93
C VAL A 93 1.56 7.70 -7.74
N ARG A 94 0.78 8.15 -8.73
CA ARG A 94 1.09 9.34 -9.55
C ARG A 94 2.51 9.35 -10.11
N GLY A 95 3.02 8.19 -10.55
CA GLY A 95 4.33 8.10 -11.20
C GLY A 95 5.56 8.27 -10.31
N PHE A 96 5.42 8.32 -8.99
CA PHE A 96 6.57 8.43 -8.09
C PHE A 96 7.43 7.16 -8.01
N GLY A 97 6.87 6.00 -8.38
CA GLY A 97 7.50 4.69 -8.17
C GLY A 97 7.13 4.07 -6.82
N ALA A 98 7.28 2.74 -6.74
CA ALA A 98 6.83 1.96 -5.57
C ALA A 98 7.57 2.30 -4.27
N LYS A 99 8.83 2.72 -4.36
CA LYS A 99 9.65 3.12 -3.19
C LYS A 99 9.16 4.38 -2.47
N HIS A 100 8.32 5.16 -3.12
CA HIS A 100 7.74 6.38 -2.58
C HIS A 100 6.33 6.19 -2.02
N THR A 101 5.74 5.00 -2.19
CA THR A 101 4.40 4.72 -1.69
C THR A 101 4.48 4.06 -0.32
N GLY A 102 3.98 4.77 0.70
CA GLY A 102 3.85 4.19 2.03
C GLY A 102 2.67 3.21 2.07
N VAL A 103 2.84 2.07 2.71
CA VAL A 103 1.76 1.10 2.96
C VAL A 103 1.58 0.94 4.45
N SER A 104 0.36 1.10 4.92
CA SER A 104 -0.02 0.95 6.32
C SER A 104 -0.99 -0.23 6.47
N TYR A 105 -0.81 -1.03 7.50
CA TYR A 105 -1.66 -2.16 7.85
C TYR A 105 -2.19 -1.95 9.27
N ASP A 106 -3.50 -1.72 9.38
CA ASP A 106 -4.19 -1.32 10.64
C ASP A 106 -3.55 -0.08 11.30
N GLY A 107 -3.24 0.94 10.50
CA GLY A 107 -2.70 2.21 10.99
C GLY A 107 -1.19 2.22 11.26
N VAL A 108 -0.50 1.08 11.12
CA VAL A 108 0.95 0.96 11.35
C VAL A 108 1.67 0.74 10.02
N MET A 109 2.65 1.60 9.72
CA MET A 109 3.40 1.51 8.48
C MET A 109 4.18 0.20 8.37
N LEU A 110 4.08 -0.45 7.22
CA LEU A 110 4.89 -1.61 6.88
C LEU A 110 6.35 -1.19 6.61
N SER A 111 7.26 -2.10 6.86
CA SER A 111 8.69 -1.85 6.71
C SER A 111 9.28 -2.76 5.63
N GLU A 112 9.99 -2.14 4.70
CA GLU A 112 10.81 -2.82 3.71
C GLU A 112 12.09 -1.98 3.52
N CYS A 113 13.09 -2.23 4.35
CA CYS A 113 14.32 -1.43 4.33
C CYS A 113 15.32 -1.87 3.25
N GLN A 114 15.19 -3.08 2.74
CA GLN A 114 16.08 -3.62 1.72
C GLN A 114 15.82 -2.97 0.35
N SER A 115 14.66 -3.20 -0.24
CA SER A 115 14.28 -2.68 -1.56
C SER A 115 13.53 -1.34 -1.49
N GLY A 116 12.82 -1.08 -0.41
CA GLY A 116 11.90 0.05 -0.24
C GLY A 116 10.53 -0.18 -0.90
N GLU A 117 10.27 -1.37 -1.46
CA GLU A 117 9.03 -1.69 -2.17
C GLU A 117 8.24 -2.74 -1.41
N THR A 118 7.01 -2.43 -1.04
CA THR A 118 6.13 -3.39 -0.35
C THR A 118 5.43 -4.29 -1.37
N ASP A 119 5.62 -5.61 -1.24
CA ASP A 119 4.88 -6.61 -2.02
C ASP A 119 3.48 -6.80 -1.44
N LEU A 120 2.46 -6.36 -2.18
CA LEU A 120 1.06 -6.41 -1.78
C LEU A 120 0.45 -7.81 -1.89
N SER A 121 1.08 -8.73 -2.62
CA SER A 121 0.62 -10.11 -2.74
C SER A 121 0.64 -10.90 -1.41
N ARG A 122 1.34 -10.38 -0.41
CA ARG A 122 1.45 -10.96 0.93
C ARG A 122 0.20 -10.79 1.79
N TYR A 123 -0.72 -9.89 1.42
CA TYR A 123 -1.85 -9.49 2.26
C TYR A 123 -3.16 -9.95 1.62
N SER A 124 -3.99 -10.63 2.40
CA SER A 124 -5.27 -11.15 1.94
C SER A 124 -6.34 -10.07 1.86
N LEU A 125 -7.03 -10.00 0.72
CA LEU A 125 -8.21 -9.14 0.57
C LEU A 125 -9.40 -9.64 1.41
N ASP A 126 -9.48 -10.94 1.71
CA ASP A 126 -10.61 -11.55 2.41
C ASP A 126 -10.76 -11.08 3.87
N ASN A 127 -9.64 -10.62 4.46
CA ASN A 127 -9.62 -10.04 5.81
C ASN A 127 -9.70 -8.50 5.80
N VAL A 128 -9.91 -7.86 4.65
CA VAL A 128 -9.94 -6.39 4.54
C VAL A 128 -11.36 -5.85 4.75
N ASP A 129 -11.46 -4.79 5.56
CA ASP A 129 -12.68 -4.00 5.77
C ASP A 129 -12.77 -2.86 4.75
N TYR A 130 -11.69 -2.10 4.62
CA TYR A 130 -11.56 -1.07 3.61
C TYR A 130 -10.11 -0.81 3.22
N ILE A 131 -9.93 -0.23 2.04
CA ILE A 131 -8.65 0.31 1.55
C ILE A 131 -8.83 1.81 1.34
N SER A 132 -7.91 2.62 1.88
CA SER A 132 -7.89 4.06 1.61
C SER A 132 -6.54 4.52 1.09
N LEU A 133 -6.57 5.46 0.15
CA LEU A 133 -5.39 6.10 -0.41
C LEU A 133 -5.43 7.58 -0.07
N VAL A 134 -4.46 8.03 0.71
CA VAL A 134 -4.23 9.45 1.03
C VAL A 134 -3.07 9.95 0.17
N ILE A 135 -3.26 11.03 -0.58
CA ILE A 135 -2.22 11.64 -1.41
C ILE A 135 -1.89 13.04 -0.86
N GLY A 136 -0.66 13.22 -0.39
CA GLY A 136 -0.26 14.42 0.36
C GLY A 136 -0.25 14.17 1.86
N ASP A 137 -0.74 15.10 2.64
CA ASP A 137 -0.86 14.96 4.09
C ASP A 137 -2.22 14.39 4.50
N ASN A 138 -2.20 13.56 5.54
CA ASN A 138 -3.42 13.03 6.11
C ASN A 138 -4.15 14.11 6.91
N ASP A 139 -5.45 14.25 6.68
CA ASP A 139 -6.35 15.16 7.39
C ASP A 139 -6.61 14.71 8.84
N ASP A 140 -6.51 13.40 9.13
CA ASP A 140 -6.36 12.89 10.48
C ASP A 140 -4.94 13.22 10.96
N ILE A 141 -4.84 14.12 11.94
CA ILE A 141 -3.54 14.56 12.45
C ILE A 141 -2.99 13.64 13.53
N PHE A 142 -3.84 12.81 14.16
CA PHE A 142 -3.46 11.89 15.24
C PHE A 142 -2.81 10.61 14.69
N ILE A 143 -1.70 10.79 13.99
CA ILE A 143 -0.97 9.75 13.26
C ILE A 143 0.52 9.76 13.60
N PRO A 144 1.23 8.62 13.43
CA PRO A 144 2.70 8.58 13.52
C PRO A 144 3.38 9.52 12.54
N ALA A 145 4.50 10.12 12.93
CA ALA A 145 5.32 10.99 12.07
C ALA A 145 5.76 10.30 10.78
N ARG A 146 5.97 8.99 10.80
CA ARG A 146 6.36 8.17 9.65
C ARG A 146 5.35 8.22 8.50
N GLN A 147 4.05 8.37 8.76
CA GLN A 147 3.04 8.51 7.71
C GLN A 147 3.20 9.80 6.90
N ALA A 148 3.83 10.82 7.46
CA ALA A 148 4.09 12.08 6.77
C ALA A 148 5.33 12.05 5.85
N THR A 149 6.15 10.99 5.88
CA THR A 149 7.42 10.93 5.12
C THR A 149 7.25 10.64 3.63
N THR A 150 6.08 10.16 3.19
CA THR A 150 5.83 9.72 1.80
C THR A 150 4.84 10.62 1.09
N PRO A 151 4.88 10.71 -0.27
CA PRO A 151 3.92 11.49 -1.06
C PRO A 151 2.50 10.94 -1.02
N ALA A 152 2.37 9.63 -0.76
CA ALA A 152 1.08 8.96 -0.61
C ALA A 152 1.17 7.80 0.37
N VAL A 153 0.07 7.53 1.07
CA VAL A 153 -0.07 6.40 2.00
C VAL A 153 -1.29 5.58 1.61
N LEU A 154 -1.05 4.31 1.34
CA LEU A 154 -2.07 3.30 1.17
C LEU A 154 -2.37 2.68 2.54
N ASN A 155 -3.58 2.83 3.04
CA ASN A 155 -4.00 2.21 4.29
C ASN A 155 -4.88 0.99 3.99
N ILE A 156 -4.46 -0.17 4.48
CA ILE A 156 -5.21 -1.42 4.44
C ILE A 156 -5.72 -1.65 5.86
N GLN A 157 -7.03 -1.60 6.02
CA GLN A 157 -7.67 -1.83 7.31
C GLN A 157 -8.34 -3.20 7.32
N THR A 158 -7.99 -4.03 8.28
CA THR A 158 -8.60 -5.36 8.42
C THR A 158 -9.96 -5.30 9.10
N LEU A 159 -10.73 -6.37 8.94
CA LEU A 159 -12.05 -6.52 9.55
C LEU A 159 -11.94 -6.37 11.07
N ARG A 160 -12.82 -5.56 11.63
CA ARG A 160 -12.83 -5.25 13.06
C ARG A 160 -13.35 -6.41 13.88
N LEU A 161 -12.90 -6.44 15.13
CA LEU A 161 -13.40 -7.37 16.12
C LEU A 161 -14.79 -6.91 16.58
N PRO A 162 -15.78 -7.82 16.71
CA PRO A 162 -17.08 -7.50 17.28
C PRO A 162 -16.92 -7.09 18.75
N THR A 163 -17.64 -6.07 19.18
CA THR A 163 -17.57 -5.57 20.55
C THR A 163 -18.88 -5.79 21.34
N GLU A 164 -19.98 -6.05 20.66
CA GLU A 164 -21.31 -6.17 21.26
C GLU A 164 -21.84 -7.60 21.32
N ASP A 165 -21.50 -8.45 20.33
CA ASP A 165 -21.93 -9.85 20.32
C ASP A 165 -20.86 -10.74 20.96
N THR A 166 -21.26 -11.49 21.99
CA THR A 166 -20.40 -12.46 22.71
C THR A 166 -20.42 -13.86 22.10
N ASN A 167 -21.25 -14.12 21.09
CA ASN A 167 -21.25 -15.40 20.40
C ASN A 167 -19.97 -15.56 19.56
N PRO A 168 -19.44 -16.79 19.45
CA PRO A 168 -18.37 -17.07 18.53
C PRO A 168 -18.87 -16.95 17.08
N HIS A 169 -18.06 -16.32 16.22
CA HIS A 169 -18.32 -16.23 14.79
C HIS A 169 -17.24 -16.98 14.03
N LEU A 170 -17.67 -17.80 13.08
CA LEU A 170 -16.78 -18.53 12.20
C LEU A 170 -17.10 -18.16 10.74
N THR A 171 -16.09 -17.68 10.01
CA THR A 171 -16.15 -17.47 8.58
C THR A 171 -15.22 -18.46 7.91
N THR A 172 -15.77 -19.28 7.02
CA THR A 172 -14.99 -20.18 6.17
C THR A 172 -15.18 -19.79 4.72
N GLN A 173 -14.13 -19.77 3.95
CA GLN A 173 -14.19 -19.47 2.54
C GLN A 173 -13.28 -20.41 1.76
N VAL A 174 -13.68 -20.73 0.55
CA VAL A 174 -12.81 -21.42 -0.40
C VAL A 174 -12.96 -20.76 -1.77
N LYS A 175 -11.82 -20.54 -2.43
CA LYS A 175 -11.74 -20.07 -3.81
C LYS A 175 -11.17 -21.16 -4.69
N PHE A 176 -11.75 -21.36 -5.84
CA PHE A 176 -11.25 -22.21 -6.91
C PHE A 176 -11.17 -21.42 -8.20
N GLY A 177 -10.11 -21.58 -8.96
CA GLY A 177 -9.94 -20.82 -10.19
C GLY A 177 -9.14 -21.55 -11.26
N SER A 178 -9.02 -20.90 -12.41
CA SER A 178 -8.18 -21.33 -13.52
C SER A 178 -6.74 -21.52 -13.06
N PHE A 179 -5.99 -22.33 -13.81
CA PHE A 179 -4.55 -22.57 -13.62
C PHE A 179 -4.22 -23.17 -12.24
N GLY A 180 -5.06 -24.14 -11.80
CA GLY A 180 -4.85 -24.88 -10.55
C GLY A 180 -5.00 -24.04 -9.28
N TYR A 181 -5.67 -22.87 -9.32
CA TYR A 181 -5.81 -21.98 -8.17
C TYR A 181 -6.80 -22.52 -7.14
N VAL A 182 -6.34 -22.67 -5.90
CA VAL A 182 -7.15 -23.04 -4.73
C VAL A 182 -6.72 -22.21 -3.54
N SER A 183 -7.68 -21.59 -2.82
CA SER A 183 -7.39 -20.79 -1.62
C SER A 183 -8.47 -20.98 -0.54
N PRO A 184 -8.27 -21.90 0.43
CA PRO A 184 -9.07 -21.96 1.63
C PRO A 184 -8.70 -20.86 2.62
N PHE A 185 -9.70 -20.25 3.24
CA PHE A 185 -9.60 -19.19 4.24
C PHE A 185 -10.49 -19.51 5.44
N LEU A 186 -9.99 -19.23 6.63
CA LEU A 186 -10.69 -19.40 7.89
C LEU A 186 -10.51 -18.15 8.75
N ARG A 187 -11.61 -17.64 9.32
CA ARG A 187 -11.58 -16.59 10.34
C ARG A 187 -12.48 -16.98 11.50
N TYR A 188 -11.91 -17.04 12.68
CA TYR A 188 -12.60 -17.19 13.94
C TYR A 188 -12.58 -15.89 14.72
N GLU A 189 -13.73 -15.50 15.30
CA GLU A 189 -13.86 -14.29 16.11
C GLU A 189 -14.63 -14.62 17.39
N GLN A 190 -14.14 -14.12 18.50
CA GLN A 190 -14.76 -14.29 19.79
C GLN A 190 -14.66 -13.00 20.62
N ASN A 191 -15.78 -12.50 21.06
CA ASN A 191 -15.85 -11.49 22.08
C ASN A 191 -16.13 -12.17 23.42
N PHE A 192 -15.17 -12.19 24.31
CA PHE A 192 -15.30 -12.84 25.63
C PHE A 192 -16.03 -11.97 26.65
N SER A 193 -16.04 -10.67 26.42
CA SER A 193 -16.73 -9.69 27.27
C SER A 193 -16.74 -8.33 26.56
N ASN A 194 -17.49 -7.37 27.06
CA ASN A 194 -17.45 -5.97 26.58
C ASN A 194 -16.06 -5.35 26.62
N LYS A 195 -15.09 -6.05 27.21
CA LYS A 195 -13.71 -5.57 27.37
C LYS A 195 -12.70 -6.26 26.49
N PHE A 196 -12.88 -7.53 26.14
CA PHE A 196 -11.86 -8.31 25.44
C PHE A 196 -12.44 -9.11 24.27
N ALA A 197 -11.90 -8.88 23.10
CA ALA A 197 -12.21 -9.59 21.87
C ALA A 197 -10.93 -10.09 21.18
N PHE A 198 -11.06 -11.19 20.46
CA PHE A 198 -9.97 -11.88 19.78
C PHE A 198 -10.42 -12.38 18.41
N SER A 199 -9.52 -12.41 17.43
CA SER A 199 -9.71 -13.16 16.19
C SER A 199 -8.45 -13.90 15.77
N ALA A 200 -8.66 -15.03 15.11
CA ALA A 200 -7.62 -15.81 14.44
C ALA A 200 -8.00 -15.96 12.97
N VAL A 201 -7.06 -15.69 12.08
CA VAL A 201 -7.22 -15.79 10.63
C VAL A 201 -6.15 -16.71 10.09
N GLY A 202 -6.52 -17.59 9.17
CA GLY A 202 -5.59 -18.44 8.42
C GLY A 202 -6.03 -18.55 6.98
N GLU A 203 -5.06 -18.48 6.08
CA GLU A 203 -5.26 -18.65 4.64
C GLU A 203 -4.11 -19.48 4.06
N TYR A 204 -4.44 -20.37 3.16
CA TYR A 204 -3.46 -21.07 2.35
C TYR A 204 -3.83 -20.88 0.89
N THR A 205 -2.87 -20.65 0.03
CA THR A 205 -3.08 -20.48 -1.41
C THR A 205 -2.11 -21.35 -2.18
N TYR A 206 -2.66 -22.14 -3.10
CA TYR A 206 -1.93 -22.91 -4.08
C TYR A 206 -2.33 -22.48 -5.48
N ALA A 207 -1.37 -22.42 -6.40
CA ALA A 207 -1.61 -22.21 -7.81
C ALA A 207 -0.50 -22.83 -8.66
N GLU A 208 -0.85 -23.51 -9.74
CA GLU A 208 0.10 -23.97 -10.77
C GLU A 208 0.59 -22.81 -11.63
N ASN A 209 -0.28 -21.84 -11.92
CA ASN A 209 -0.01 -20.68 -12.77
C ASN A 209 0.53 -21.02 -14.17
N ASP A 210 0.18 -22.17 -14.70
CA ASP A 210 0.61 -22.73 -16.01
C ASP A 210 -0.25 -22.18 -17.16
N TYR A 211 -0.54 -20.87 -17.16
CA TYR A 211 -1.40 -20.26 -18.16
C TYR A 211 -0.74 -20.16 -19.54
N PRO A 212 -1.55 -20.23 -20.64
CA PRO A 212 -1.06 -20.12 -22.00
C PRO A 212 -0.66 -18.68 -22.33
N TYR A 213 0.35 -18.56 -23.21
CA TYR A 213 0.73 -17.27 -23.80
C TYR A 213 1.11 -17.46 -25.27
N GLU A 214 1.12 -16.36 -26.00
CA GLU A 214 1.58 -16.28 -27.39
C GLU A 214 2.79 -15.33 -27.45
N LEU A 215 3.77 -15.70 -28.26
CA LEU A 215 4.95 -14.89 -28.50
C LEU A 215 5.14 -14.71 -30.01
N GLN A 216 5.17 -13.44 -30.43
CA GLN A 216 5.38 -13.12 -31.84
C GLN A 216 6.88 -13.11 -32.15
N ASN A 217 7.33 -13.98 -33.06
CA ASN A 217 8.70 -14.04 -33.55
C ASN A 217 8.72 -13.81 -35.06
N GLY A 218 8.85 -12.55 -35.47
CA GLY A 218 8.70 -12.17 -36.88
C GLY A 218 7.30 -12.49 -37.42
N THR A 219 7.20 -13.39 -38.38
CA THR A 219 5.94 -13.86 -38.96
C THR A 219 5.36 -15.09 -38.25
N GLN A 220 6.08 -15.67 -37.31
CA GLN A 220 5.64 -16.85 -36.56
C GLN A 220 5.04 -16.46 -35.22
N THR A 221 3.88 -17.03 -34.89
CA THR A 221 3.30 -16.98 -33.54
C THR A 221 3.62 -18.29 -32.84
N ILE A 222 4.33 -18.19 -31.73
CA ILE A 222 4.66 -19.31 -30.84
C ILE A 222 3.57 -19.36 -29.74
N HIS A 223 2.90 -20.51 -29.63
CA HIS A 223 1.96 -20.79 -28.55
C HIS A 223 2.63 -21.69 -27.52
N ASP A 224 2.68 -21.27 -26.27
CA ASP A 224 3.32 -22.02 -25.19
C ASP A 224 2.61 -21.76 -23.85
N TYR A 225 3.07 -22.44 -22.80
CA TYR A 225 2.56 -22.30 -21.43
C TYR A 225 3.66 -21.78 -20.50
N ARG A 226 3.27 -21.02 -19.48
CA ARG A 226 4.20 -20.61 -18.44
C ARG A 226 4.66 -21.85 -17.68
N THR A 227 5.96 -22.04 -17.59
CA THR A 227 6.62 -23.09 -16.81
C THR A 227 7.30 -22.50 -15.60
N ASN A 228 7.64 -23.32 -14.61
CA ASN A 228 8.29 -22.87 -13.36
C ASN A 228 7.52 -21.72 -12.68
N SER A 229 6.20 -21.86 -12.53
CA SER A 229 5.29 -20.81 -12.10
C SER A 229 4.48 -21.14 -10.84
N ARG A 230 4.64 -22.36 -10.31
CA ARG A 230 3.89 -22.85 -9.14
C ARG A 230 4.16 -22.02 -7.88
N MET A 231 3.11 -21.83 -7.10
CA MET A 231 3.16 -21.12 -5.82
C MET A 231 2.49 -21.90 -4.72
N ASN A 232 3.11 -21.86 -3.52
CA ASN A 232 2.54 -22.29 -2.25
C ASN A 232 2.69 -21.15 -1.25
N SER A 233 1.60 -20.64 -0.72
CA SER A 233 1.61 -19.53 0.20
C SER A 233 0.70 -19.80 1.38
N GLY A 234 1.15 -19.45 2.57
CA GLY A 234 0.34 -19.48 3.78
C GLY A 234 0.51 -18.22 4.60
N HIS A 235 -0.61 -17.72 5.15
CA HIS A 235 -0.55 -16.64 6.10
C HIS A 235 -1.47 -16.88 7.29
N GLY A 236 -1.07 -16.33 8.46
CA GLY A 236 -1.86 -16.39 9.68
C GLY A 236 -1.80 -15.10 10.45
N GLU A 237 -2.94 -14.70 11.03
CA GLU A 237 -3.05 -13.51 11.86
C GLU A 237 -3.76 -13.84 13.17
N LEU A 238 -3.27 -13.23 14.26
CA LEU A 238 -3.94 -13.18 15.54
C LEU A 238 -4.17 -11.72 15.90
N ASN A 239 -5.40 -11.37 16.22
CA ASN A 239 -5.75 -10.01 16.59
C ASN A 239 -6.42 -10.03 17.95
N PHE A 240 -6.12 -9.04 18.78
CA PHE A 240 -6.81 -8.84 20.03
C PHE A 240 -7.15 -7.36 20.28
N LEU A 241 -8.24 -7.16 20.96
CA LEU A 241 -8.74 -5.88 21.40
C LEU A 241 -9.05 -5.97 22.89
N TRP A 242 -8.48 -5.06 23.67
CA TRP A 242 -8.77 -4.95 25.09
C TRP A 242 -9.17 -3.52 25.45
N ASN A 243 -10.45 -3.32 25.70
CA ASN A 243 -10.98 -2.08 26.29
C ASN A 243 -10.77 -2.16 27.80
N ILE A 244 -9.64 -1.63 28.28
CA ILE A 244 -9.27 -1.66 29.71
C ILE A 244 -10.35 -0.93 30.52
N ASN A 245 -10.77 0.22 30.02
CA ASN A 245 -11.91 1.00 30.50
C ASN A 245 -12.49 1.85 29.34
N LYS A 246 -13.39 2.81 29.63
CA LYS A 246 -14.03 3.66 28.60
C LYS A 246 -13.07 4.57 27.84
N THR A 247 -11.91 4.89 28.43
CA THR A 247 -10.94 5.84 27.87
C THR A 247 -9.63 5.17 27.43
N ASN A 248 -9.40 3.91 27.82
CA ASN A 248 -8.14 3.21 27.57
C ASN A 248 -8.37 1.95 26.76
N ARG A 249 -7.70 1.86 25.62
CA ARG A 249 -7.82 0.77 24.68
C ARG A 249 -6.45 0.25 24.27
N LEU A 250 -6.29 -1.06 24.26
CA LEU A 250 -5.12 -1.77 23.74
C LEU A 250 -5.55 -2.66 22.59
N THR A 251 -4.86 -2.56 21.47
CA THR A 251 -5.02 -3.49 20.34
C THR A 251 -3.68 -4.12 20.00
N GLY A 252 -3.70 -5.34 19.55
CA GLY A 252 -2.49 -6.00 19.11
C GLY A 252 -2.74 -6.95 17.95
N LYS A 253 -1.71 -7.18 17.18
CA LYS A 253 -1.69 -8.08 16.03
C LYS A 253 -0.39 -8.84 15.99
N VAL A 254 -0.50 -10.13 15.68
CA VAL A 254 0.63 -10.97 15.26
C VAL A 254 0.32 -11.48 13.87
N TYR A 255 1.28 -11.39 12.97
CA TYR A 255 1.16 -11.78 11.56
C TYR A 255 2.34 -12.67 11.19
N TYR A 256 2.07 -13.74 10.46
CA TYR A 256 3.07 -14.61 9.85
C TYR A 256 2.70 -14.94 8.41
N TYR A 257 3.69 -14.95 7.54
CA TYR A 257 3.57 -15.26 6.12
C TYR A 257 4.77 -16.11 5.68
N ASP A 258 4.52 -17.17 4.91
CA ASP A 258 5.51 -18.00 4.23
C ASP A 258 5.03 -18.27 2.80
N ASN A 259 5.85 -18.00 1.81
CA ASN A 259 5.55 -18.23 0.41
C ASN A 259 6.77 -18.87 -0.27
N ASP A 260 6.55 -20.00 -0.88
CA ASP A 260 7.52 -20.70 -1.74
C ASP A 260 6.97 -20.66 -3.17
N ARG A 261 7.65 -19.91 -4.04
CA ARG A 261 7.22 -19.69 -5.41
C ARG A 261 8.33 -19.91 -6.40
N GLN A 262 8.01 -20.61 -7.46
CA GLN A 262 8.81 -20.68 -8.67
C GLN A 262 8.67 -19.37 -9.44
N LEU A 263 9.73 -18.92 -10.09
CA LEU A 263 9.76 -17.72 -10.90
C LEU A 263 9.92 -18.09 -12.37
N PRO A 264 8.90 -17.87 -13.21
CA PRO A 264 8.95 -18.29 -14.61
C PRO A 264 9.93 -17.46 -15.48
N GLY A 265 10.42 -16.34 -14.96
CA GLY A 265 11.32 -15.45 -15.69
C GLY A 265 10.64 -14.75 -16.88
N GLN A 266 11.43 -14.05 -17.68
CA GLN A 266 10.98 -13.46 -18.94
C GLN A 266 10.76 -14.53 -20.01
N VAL A 267 9.73 -14.37 -20.81
CA VAL A 267 9.52 -15.22 -22.01
C VAL A 267 10.59 -14.90 -23.07
N ARG A 268 11.18 -15.95 -23.63
CA ARG A 268 12.24 -15.86 -24.64
C ARG A 268 11.90 -16.73 -25.86
N TYR A 269 12.33 -16.31 -27.05
CA TYR A 269 12.04 -17.00 -28.32
C TYR A 269 12.60 -18.41 -28.43
N TYR A 270 13.62 -18.74 -27.65
CA TYR A 270 14.40 -19.97 -27.80
C TYR A 270 14.33 -20.90 -26.58
N THR A 271 13.73 -20.48 -25.50
CA THR A 271 13.55 -21.29 -24.29
C THR A 271 12.46 -20.73 -23.38
N ASN A 272 11.67 -21.63 -22.81
CA ASN A 272 10.71 -21.34 -21.73
C ASN A 272 11.20 -21.87 -20.37
N LEU A 273 12.45 -22.36 -20.29
CA LEU A 273 13.02 -22.94 -19.07
C LEU A 273 13.48 -21.84 -18.12
N SER A 274 13.06 -21.96 -16.87
CA SER A 274 13.57 -21.22 -15.73
C SER A 274 13.82 -22.18 -14.57
N GLY A 275 14.92 -21.98 -13.83
CA GLY A 275 15.25 -22.73 -12.61
C GLY A 275 15.11 -21.88 -11.35
N GLU A 276 14.54 -20.68 -11.51
CA GLU A 276 14.46 -19.70 -10.42
C GLU A 276 13.36 -20.06 -9.40
N ASN A 277 13.70 -19.93 -8.13
CA ASN A 277 12.78 -20.10 -7.00
C ASN A 277 13.01 -18.98 -5.99
N LEU A 278 11.95 -18.48 -5.39
CA LEU A 278 12.00 -17.50 -4.33
C LEU A 278 11.13 -17.92 -3.15
N ARG A 279 11.73 -18.05 -1.99
CA ARG A 279 11.01 -18.24 -0.74
C ARG A 279 11.06 -16.99 0.11
N ASP A 280 9.89 -16.42 0.41
CA ASP A 280 9.70 -15.23 1.23
C ASP A 280 9.02 -15.60 2.54
N ARG A 281 9.55 -15.10 3.66
CA ARG A 281 8.96 -15.23 5.00
C ARG A 281 8.87 -13.86 5.66
N ASN A 282 7.77 -13.59 6.29
CA ASN A 282 7.58 -12.36 7.06
C ASN A 282 6.86 -12.65 8.37
N PHE A 283 7.37 -12.07 9.45
CA PHE A 283 6.74 -12.07 10.76
C PHE A 283 6.71 -10.66 11.29
N PHE A 284 5.58 -10.22 11.81
CA PHE A 284 5.54 -9.01 12.62
C PHE A 284 4.55 -9.14 13.78
N GLY A 285 4.90 -8.46 14.87
CA GLY A 285 4.02 -8.21 15.99
C GLY A 285 3.89 -6.72 16.22
N GLN A 286 2.66 -6.23 16.42
CA GLN A 286 2.40 -4.81 16.73
C GLN A 286 1.40 -4.67 17.87
N VAL A 287 1.60 -3.64 18.66
CA VAL A 287 0.71 -3.25 19.76
C VAL A 287 0.44 -1.76 19.65
N MET A 288 -0.81 -1.37 19.82
CA MET A 288 -1.25 0.02 19.86
C MET A 288 -2.03 0.24 21.16
N TYR A 289 -1.57 1.19 21.96
CA TYR A 289 -2.29 1.68 23.12
C TYR A 289 -2.80 3.08 22.85
N GLN A 290 -4.07 3.33 23.15
CA GLN A 290 -4.71 4.61 22.96
C GLN A 290 -5.44 4.98 24.23
N THR A 291 -5.26 6.22 24.68
CA THR A 291 -5.92 6.75 25.88
C THR A 291 -6.42 8.17 25.65
N TYR A 292 -7.55 8.48 26.25
CA TYR A 292 -8.14 9.82 26.34
C TYR A 292 -8.14 10.21 27.82
N TRP A 293 -7.32 11.21 28.17
CA TRP A 293 -7.19 11.63 29.58
C TRP A 293 -8.35 12.51 30.01
N ASP A 294 -8.80 13.36 29.08
CA ASP A 294 -9.97 14.24 29.21
C ASP A 294 -10.52 14.54 27.80
N ASP A 295 -11.46 15.48 27.70
CA ASP A 295 -12.04 15.90 26.41
C ASP A 295 -11.03 16.58 25.47
N LYS A 296 -9.84 16.94 25.96
CA LYS A 296 -8.84 17.74 25.23
C LYS A 296 -7.58 16.96 24.86
N TRP A 297 -7.17 16.00 25.68
CA TRP A 297 -5.90 15.31 25.51
C TRP A 297 -6.08 13.84 25.18
N SER A 298 -5.39 13.42 24.14
CA SER A 298 -5.35 12.00 23.73
C SER A 298 -3.92 11.58 23.44
N LEU A 299 -3.56 10.36 23.82
CA LEU A 299 -2.26 9.78 23.55
C LEU A 299 -2.43 8.45 22.81
N LYS A 300 -1.60 8.24 21.81
CA LYS A 300 -1.46 7.00 21.08
C LYS A 300 0.00 6.54 21.13
N TRP A 301 0.23 5.34 21.62
CA TRP A 301 1.53 4.68 21.56
C TRP A 301 1.43 3.43 20.69
N ILE A 302 2.39 3.26 19.78
CA ILE A 302 2.50 2.08 18.94
C ILE A 302 3.90 1.51 19.08
N SER A 303 4.02 0.19 19.18
CA SER A 303 5.28 -0.52 19.07
C SER A 303 5.13 -1.69 18.11
N LYS A 304 6.15 -1.93 17.27
CA LYS A 304 6.17 -2.99 16.26
C LYS A 304 7.55 -3.61 16.18
N PHE A 305 7.57 -4.93 16.10
CA PHE A 305 8.73 -5.71 15.66
C PHE A 305 8.40 -6.35 14.33
N ASN A 306 9.29 -6.23 13.35
CA ASN A 306 9.18 -6.90 12.06
C ASN A 306 10.46 -7.67 11.75
N TRP A 307 10.31 -8.88 11.23
CA TRP A 307 11.37 -9.70 10.66
C TRP A 307 10.92 -10.23 9.31
N SER A 308 11.78 -10.16 8.31
CA SER A 308 11.54 -10.81 7.03
C SER A 308 12.81 -11.44 6.48
N ALA A 309 12.65 -12.51 5.72
CA ALA A 309 13.74 -13.21 5.07
C ALA A 309 13.31 -13.63 3.68
N SER A 310 14.25 -13.58 2.73
CA SER A 310 14.08 -14.08 1.38
C SER A 310 15.26 -14.97 0.98
N ILE A 311 14.96 -16.08 0.32
CA ILE A 311 15.94 -17.02 -0.23
C ILE A 311 15.63 -17.16 -1.70
N TYR A 312 16.54 -16.72 -2.54
CA TYR A 312 16.49 -16.89 -3.99
C TYR A 312 17.44 -18.00 -4.42
N LYS A 313 17.00 -18.84 -5.35
CA LYS A 313 17.79 -19.92 -5.96
C LYS A 313 17.58 -19.92 -7.46
N ASP A 314 18.60 -20.28 -8.20
CA ASP A 314 18.52 -20.52 -9.64
C ASP A 314 19.37 -21.77 -10.01
N ASP A 315 18.68 -22.88 -10.21
CA ASP A 315 19.31 -24.18 -10.49
C ASP A 315 19.85 -24.32 -11.93
N LEU A 316 19.45 -23.41 -12.84
CA LEU A 316 19.86 -23.44 -14.25
C LEU A 316 21.01 -22.47 -14.56
N MET A 317 21.45 -21.67 -13.63
CA MET A 317 22.55 -20.73 -13.87
C MET A 317 23.89 -21.45 -14.03
N ALA A 318 24.66 -21.07 -15.04
CA ALA A 318 25.96 -21.66 -15.31
C ALA A 318 26.88 -21.60 -14.08
N GLY A 319 27.27 -22.78 -13.55
CA GLY A 319 28.09 -22.90 -12.35
C GLY A 319 27.35 -23.49 -11.12
N GLY A 320 26.07 -23.80 -11.24
CA GLY A 320 25.34 -24.77 -10.41
C GLY A 320 24.65 -24.22 -9.19
N ILE A 321 25.03 -23.21 -8.48
CA ILE A 321 24.32 -22.74 -7.28
C ILE A 321 24.40 -21.22 -7.22
N ASN A 322 23.27 -20.57 -7.43
CA ASN A 322 23.14 -19.14 -7.27
C ASN A 322 22.18 -18.83 -6.13
N ASP A 323 22.55 -19.22 -4.91
CA ASP A 323 21.76 -18.94 -3.73
C ASP A 323 22.05 -17.54 -3.20
N ALA A 324 21.01 -16.75 -3.04
CA ALA A 324 21.07 -15.49 -2.33
C ALA A 324 20.10 -15.53 -1.15
N SER A 325 20.60 -15.26 0.03
CA SER A 325 19.80 -15.23 1.26
C SER A 325 19.91 -13.90 1.94
N TYR A 326 18.77 -13.28 2.21
CA TYR A 326 18.69 -12.00 2.90
C TYR A 326 17.71 -12.08 4.05
N TRP A 327 17.99 -11.34 5.13
CA TRP A 327 17.03 -11.11 6.19
C TRP A 327 17.16 -9.71 6.76
N GLN A 328 16.05 -9.14 7.16
CA GLN A 328 15.96 -7.80 7.71
C GLN A 328 15.09 -7.77 8.96
N ARG A 329 15.35 -6.80 9.84
CA ARG A 329 14.54 -6.55 11.04
C ARG A 329 14.26 -5.08 11.18
N GLU A 330 13.10 -4.79 11.78
CA GLU A 330 12.76 -3.48 12.28
C GLU A 330 12.26 -3.58 13.71
N VAL A 331 12.74 -2.68 14.56
CA VAL A 331 12.11 -2.33 15.83
C VAL A 331 11.61 -0.90 15.68
N TYR A 332 10.31 -0.69 15.82
CA TYR A 332 9.66 0.60 15.64
C TYR A 332 8.84 0.95 16.85
N THR A 333 8.89 2.21 17.28
CA THR A 333 8.00 2.74 18.31
C THR A 333 7.65 4.19 17.99
N THR A 334 6.42 4.60 18.33
CA THR A 334 5.95 5.97 18.17
C THR A 334 5.04 6.37 19.31
N VAL A 335 5.10 7.64 19.66
CA VAL A 335 4.14 8.29 20.55
C VAL A 335 3.56 9.48 19.80
N ALA A 336 2.24 9.57 19.75
CA ALA A 336 1.51 10.73 19.24
C ALA A 336 0.66 11.31 20.37
N LEU A 337 0.71 12.62 20.53
CA LEU A 337 -0.02 13.38 21.55
C LEU A 337 -0.90 14.41 20.85
N LEU A 338 -2.21 14.23 20.96
CA LEU A 338 -3.22 15.13 20.39
C LEU A 338 -3.76 16.04 21.49
N TYR A 339 -3.85 17.34 21.18
CA TYR A 339 -4.45 18.37 22.04
C TYR A 339 -5.51 19.16 21.29
N THR A 340 -6.76 19.09 21.74
CA THR A 340 -7.91 19.79 21.17
C THR A 340 -8.49 20.76 22.19
N PRO A 341 -7.94 21.99 22.33
CA PRO A 341 -8.38 22.97 23.34
C PRO A 341 -9.84 23.40 23.18
N ASP A 342 -10.29 23.48 21.94
CA ASP A 342 -11.63 23.90 21.53
C ASP A 342 -12.07 23.23 20.21
N GLU A 343 -13.25 23.58 19.70
CA GLU A 343 -13.80 23.02 18.45
C GLU A 343 -13.12 23.55 17.18
N HIS A 344 -12.22 24.52 17.29
CA HIS A 344 -11.56 25.17 16.17
C HIS A 344 -10.13 24.67 15.99
N TRP A 345 -9.39 24.45 17.07
CA TRP A 345 -8.00 24.09 17.07
C TRP A 345 -7.76 22.63 17.48
N SER A 346 -6.87 22.00 16.73
CA SER A 346 -6.30 20.71 17.12
C SER A 346 -4.80 20.74 16.85
N PHE A 347 -4.02 20.28 17.80
CA PHE A 347 -2.56 20.19 17.71
C PHE A 347 -2.14 18.75 17.93
N ASP A 348 -1.20 18.27 17.14
CA ASP A 348 -0.58 16.96 17.31
C ASP A 348 0.94 17.08 17.35
N TYR A 349 1.55 16.35 18.25
CA TYR A 349 2.99 16.12 18.25
C TYR A 349 3.24 14.63 18.27
N SER A 350 3.97 14.14 17.26
CA SER A 350 4.36 12.73 17.17
C SER A 350 5.88 12.58 17.07
N ALA A 351 6.40 11.57 17.78
CA ALA A 351 7.82 11.22 17.80
C ALA A 351 7.99 9.73 17.57
N ASP A 352 8.72 9.38 16.52
CA ASP A 352 8.96 8.02 16.07
C ASP A 352 10.43 7.67 16.18
N TYR A 353 10.70 6.44 16.56
CA TYR A 353 12.02 5.83 16.47
C TYR A 353 11.92 4.50 15.73
N ALA A 354 12.82 4.28 14.78
CA ALA A 354 12.99 3.00 14.12
C ALA A 354 14.46 2.58 14.09
N PHE A 355 14.70 1.30 14.36
CA PHE A 355 15.95 0.62 14.10
C PHE A 355 15.73 -0.40 13.01
N ASN A 356 16.50 -0.30 11.91
CA ASN A 356 16.46 -1.24 10.80
C ASN A 356 17.85 -1.84 10.59
N ASN A 357 17.92 -3.14 10.31
CA ASN A 357 19.15 -3.77 9.82
C ASN A 357 18.86 -4.74 8.70
N LEU A 358 19.85 -4.92 7.82
CA LEU A 358 19.87 -5.92 6.76
C LEU A 358 21.11 -6.78 6.90
N ASN A 359 20.94 -8.08 6.66
CA ASN A 359 22.04 -9.03 6.57
C ASN A 359 21.78 -9.92 5.34
N GLY A 360 22.81 -10.38 4.69
CA GLY A 360 22.65 -11.26 3.56
C GLY A 360 23.96 -11.71 2.95
N SER A 361 23.84 -12.77 2.21
CA SER A 361 24.92 -13.35 1.42
C SER A 361 24.36 -13.80 0.09
N SER A 362 25.14 -13.66 -0.96
CA SER A 362 24.95 -14.37 -2.21
C SER A 362 26.12 -15.30 -2.44
N TRP A 363 25.99 -16.21 -3.40
CA TRP A 363 26.98 -17.24 -3.72
C TRP A 363 28.45 -16.76 -3.73
N ARG A 364 28.71 -15.49 -4.05
CA ARG A 364 30.08 -14.95 -4.15
C ARG A 364 30.35 -13.72 -3.29
N THR A 365 29.35 -13.16 -2.63
CA THR A 365 29.51 -11.89 -1.92
C THR A 365 28.77 -11.91 -0.58
N VAL A 366 29.43 -11.38 0.43
CA VAL A 366 28.80 -11.10 1.73
C VAL A 366 28.48 -9.62 1.75
N MET A 367 27.20 -9.27 2.04
CA MET A 367 26.79 -7.89 2.22
C MET A 367 27.39 -7.34 3.53
N GLY A 368 27.94 -6.13 3.48
CA GLY A 368 28.32 -5.43 4.71
C GLY A 368 27.07 -5.13 5.53
N HIS A 369 26.91 -5.70 6.70
CA HIS A 369 25.71 -5.68 7.54
C HIS A 369 25.23 -4.25 7.89
N PRO A 370 24.50 -3.54 7.01
CA PRO A 370 24.09 -2.18 7.26
C PRO A 370 22.98 -2.12 8.30
N TYR A 371 22.98 -1.06 9.08
CA TYR A 371 21.89 -0.74 9.97
C TYR A 371 21.67 0.77 10.04
N ARG A 372 20.44 1.14 10.41
CA ARG A 372 20.01 2.53 10.43
C ARG A 372 19.19 2.80 11.68
N HIS A 373 19.49 3.91 12.34
CA HIS A 373 18.60 4.53 13.32
C HIS A 373 17.87 5.69 12.67
N THR A 374 16.56 5.69 12.77
CA THR A 374 15.69 6.75 12.24
C THR A 374 14.95 7.41 13.40
N VAL A 375 15.02 8.73 13.46
CA VAL A 375 14.23 9.55 14.40
C VAL A 375 13.40 10.52 13.58
N LEU A 376 12.08 10.48 13.76
CA LEU A 376 11.15 11.41 13.11
C LEU A 376 10.39 12.16 14.20
N GLN A 377 10.17 13.44 13.98
CA GLN A 377 9.35 14.28 14.86
C GLN A 377 8.42 15.12 13.99
N SER A 378 7.14 15.11 14.28
CA SER A 378 6.13 15.87 13.56
C SER A 378 5.35 16.74 14.50
N ALA A 379 5.26 18.03 14.20
CA ALA A 379 4.37 18.97 14.85
C ALA A 379 3.31 19.40 13.85
N THR A 380 2.04 19.24 14.18
CA THR A 380 0.91 19.53 13.31
C THR A 380 -0.09 20.43 14.02
N ALA A 381 -0.62 21.42 13.31
CA ALA A 381 -1.71 22.26 13.75
C ALA A 381 -2.84 22.21 12.71
N LYS A 382 -4.06 21.98 13.15
CA LYS A 382 -5.28 22.01 12.33
C LYS A 382 -6.21 23.06 12.87
N TYR A 383 -6.67 23.93 12.00
CA TYR A 383 -7.64 24.97 12.31
C TYR A 383 -8.90 24.77 11.48
N HIS A 384 -10.03 24.69 12.14
CA HIS A 384 -11.33 24.59 11.49
C HIS A 384 -12.25 25.72 11.93
N ILE A 385 -12.77 26.47 10.96
CA ILE A 385 -13.74 27.53 11.22
C ILE A 385 -14.82 27.55 10.13
N LYS A 386 -16.07 27.34 10.51
CA LYS A 386 -17.23 27.35 9.61
C LYS A 386 -17.04 26.46 8.38
N ARG A 387 -16.51 27.00 7.28
CA ARG A 387 -16.34 26.35 5.97
C ARG A 387 -14.88 26.09 5.61
N LEU A 388 -13.95 26.59 6.41
CA LEU A 388 -12.52 26.55 6.13
C LEU A 388 -11.83 25.59 7.09
N THR A 389 -11.04 24.68 6.56
CA THR A 389 -10.10 23.86 7.31
C THR A 389 -8.70 24.12 6.77
N ILE A 390 -7.75 24.40 7.65
CA ILE A 390 -6.33 24.57 7.34
C ILE A 390 -5.55 23.60 8.20
N LEU A 391 -4.57 22.93 7.61
CA LEU A 391 -3.63 22.06 8.28
C LEU A 391 -2.22 22.48 7.92
N GLY A 392 -1.37 22.68 8.93
CA GLY A 392 0.07 22.91 8.77
C GLY A 392 0.85 21.87 9.53
N ARG A 393 1.89 21.30 8.92
CA ARG A 393 2.78 20.29 9.53
C ARG A 393 4.23 20.64 9.29
N LEU A 394 5.05 20.35 10.29
CA LEU A 394 6.49 20.44 10.22
C LEU A 394 7.09 19.09 10.64
N LEU A 395 7.75 18.41 9.71
CA LEU A 395 8.37 17.10 9.93
C LEU A 395 9.89 17.26 9.99
N TYR A 396 10.50 16.85 11.11
CA TYR A 396 11.95 16.68 11.23
C TYR A 396 12.31 15.20 11.06
N SER A 397 13.29 14.93 10.19
CA SER A 397 13.79 13.58 9.90
C SER A 397 15.29 13.52 10.15
N LEU A 398 15.73 12.50 10.90
CA LEU A 398 17.16 12.19 11.15
C LEU A 398 17.41 10.72 10.85
N TYR A 399 18.35 10.44 9.98
CA TYR A 399 18.80 9.08 9.61
C TYR A 399 20.30 8.96 9.95
N LEU A 400 20.63 8.02 10.84
CA LEU A 400 21.98 7.66 11.21
C LEU A 400 22.30 6.29 10.59
N ASN A 401 23.21 6.27 9.61
CA ASN A 401 23.58 5.09 8.84
C ASN A 401 24.91 4.55 9.33
N GLU A 402 24.98 3.27 9.60
CA GLU A 402 26.17 2.58 10.05
C GLU A 402 26.28 1.19 9.39
N GLN A 403 27.47 0.60 9.43
CA GLN A 403 27.72 -0.79 9.07
C GLN A 403 28.49 -1.47 10.20
N LYS A 404 28.25 -2.77 10.39
CA LYS A 404 29.14 -3.59 11.22
C LYS A 404 30.37 -3.99 10.40
N ASP A 405 31.51 -4.11 11.08
CA ASP A 405 32.70 -4.71 10.50
C ASP A 405 32.38 -6.12 10.01
N VAL A 406 32.63 -6.37 8.74
CA VAL A 406 32.55 -7.69 8.13
C VAL A 406 33.94 -8.28 8.12
N PRO A 407 34.16 -9.54 8.55
CA PRO A 407 35.48 -10.18 8.43
C PRO A 407 36.01 -10.07 7.00
N GLN A 408 37.27 -9.79 6.84
CA GLN A 408 37.92 -9.75 5.54
C GLN A 408 37.82 -11.13 4.87
N VAL A 409 36.83 -11.30 4.01
CA VAL A 409 36.85 -12.33 3.00
C VAL A 409 37.75 -11.82 1.90
N GLU A 410 38.54 -12.66 1.23
CA GLU A 410 39.53 -12.34 0.22
C GLU A 410 39.04 -11.56 -1.02
N ARG A 411 37.97 -10.81 -0.91
CA ARG A 411 37.28 -10.08 -1.99
C ARG A 411 37.19 -8.59 -1.76
N THR A 412 37.57 -7.88 -2.81
CA THR A 412 37.66 -6.42 -2.89
C THR A 412 36.36 -5.69 -3.11
N ASP A 413 35.24 -6.41 -3.28
CA ASP A 413 33.98 -5.87 -3.86
C ASP A 413 32.94 -5.45 -2.82
N ILE A 414 33.25 -5.54 -1.52
CA ILE A 414 32.32 -5.15 -0.46
C ILE A 414 32.35 -3.63 -0.27
N GLN A 415 31.21 -2.97 -0.38
CA GLN A 415 31.04 -1.56 -0.02
C GLN A 415 31.29 -1.40 1.49
N ARG A 416 32.50 -0.96 1.85
CA ARG A 416 32.95 -0.83 3.26
C ARG A 416 32.56 0.51 3.87
N ASN A 417 32.19 1.50 3.07
CA ASN A 417 31.86 2.82 3.56
C ASN A 417 30.38 2.90 3.93
N SER A 418 30.09 3.33 5.13
CA SER A 418 28.71 3.64 5.53
C SER A 418 28.16 4.82 4.72
N ALA A 419 26.88 4.75 4.36
CA ALA A 419 26.19 5.89 3.78
C ALA A 419 26.19 7.08 4.76
N SER A 420 26.16 8.30 4.23
CA SER A 420 26.18 9.50 5.05
C SER A 420 24.95 9.61 5.93
N ASN A 421 25.10 10.19 7.13
CA ASN A 421 24.00 10.58 7.98
C ASN A 421 23.22 11.72 7.33
N MET A 422 21.90 11.70 7.46
CA MET A 422 21.00 12.64 6.79
C MET A 422 20.03 13.27 7.77
N ARG A 423 19.74 14.56 7.59
CA ARG A 423 18.71 15.27 8.38
C ARG A 423 17.96 16.26 7.50
N ARG A 424 16.68 16.43 7.75
CA ARG A 424 15.85 17.36 6.98
C ARG A 424 14.69 17.87 7.81
N LEU A 425 14.29 19.11 7.56
CA LEU A 425 13.04 19.70 7.98
C LEU A 425 12.14 19.86 6.76
N SER A 426 10.97 19.25 6.79
CA SER A 426 10.03 19.18 5.66
C SER A 426 8.70 19.81 6.07
N PRO A 427 8.35 21.00 5.57
CA PRO A 427 7.07 21.65 5.81
C PRO A 427 6.00 21.09 4.88
N SER A 428 4.75 21.15 5.34
CA SER A 428 3.56 20.98 4.50
C SER A 428 2.41 21.86 4.98
N VAL A 429 1.53 22.20 4.04
CA VAL A 429 0.30 22.93 4.32
C VAL A 429 -0.80 22.43 3.40
N SER A 430 -2.00 22.23 3.95
CA SER A 430 -3.18 21.90 3.18
C SER A 430 -4.39 22.69 3.66
N LEU A 431 -5.31 22.95 2.74
CA LEU A 431 -6.53 23.67 3.01
C LEU A 431 -7.71 23.04 2.27
N SER A 432 -8.89 23.13 2.88
CA SER A 432 -10.16 22.74 2.29
C SER A 432 -11.19 23.83 2.59
N TYR A 433 -11.93 24.24 1.59
CA TYR A 433 -12.98 25.27 1.72
C TYR A 433 -14.29 24.77 1.11
N ARG A 434 -15.37 24.78 1.91
CA ARG A 434 -16.72 24.45 1.46
C ARG A 434 -17.33 25.64 0.73
N LEU A 435 -17.58 25.49 -0.58
CA LEU A 435 -18.06 26.58 -1.43
C LEU A 435 -19.48 27.03 -1.09
N PHE A 436 -20.41 26.09 -0.86
CA PHE A 436 -21.82 26.35 -0.64
C PHE A 436 -22.30 25.87 0.73
N ALA A 437 -23.22 26.55 1.36
CA ALA A 437 -23.77 26.17 2.67
C ALA A 437 -24.59 24.89 2.61
N GLU A 438 -25.33 24.70 1.51
CA GLU A 438 -26.30 23.62 1.37
C GLU A 438 -25.80 22.43 0.56
N GLN A 439 -24.66 22.57 -0.13
CA GLN A 439 -24.08 21.52 -0.96
C GLN A 439 -22.72 21.11 -0.39
N ASP A 440 -22.44 19.82 -0.44
CA ASP A 440 -21.16 19.28 -0.04
C ASP A 440 -20.16 19.36 -1.21
N MET A 441 -19.74 20.60 -1.49
CA MET A 441 -18.76 20.92 -2.51
C MET A 441 -17.57 21.65 -1.88
N TYR A 442 -16.40 21.03 -2.02
CA TYR A 442 -15.15 21.50 -1.40
C TYR A 442 -14.08 21.71 -2.45
N VAL A 443 -13.38 22.83 -2.34
CA VAL A 443 -12.12 23.09 -3.05
C VAL A 443 -10.99 22.89 -2.06
N ARG A 444 -9.94 22.22 -2.51
CA ARG A 444 -8.75 21.94 -1.69
C ARG A 444 -7.48 22.33 -2.43
N ALA A 445 -6.47 22.72 -1.67
CA ALA A 445 -5.12 22.95 -2.18
C ALA A 445 -4.10 22.49 -1.14
N SER A 446 -3.00 21.90 -1.58
CA SER A 446 -1.94 21.46 -0.67
C SER A 446 -0.55 21.60 -1.28
N TYR A 447 0.41 21.85 -0.40
CA TYR A 447 1.84 21.78 -0.64
C TYR A 447 2.48 20.85 0.38
N LYS A 448 3.41 20.00 -0.06
CA LYS A 448 4.18 19.12 0.83
C LYS A 448 5.61 18.97 0.33
N ASN A 449 6.59 19.22 1.20
CA ASN A 449 7.98 18.84 0.96
C ASN A 449 8.24 17.44 1.52
N ILE A 450 8.85 16.59 0.71
CA ILE A 450 9.10 15.18 1.01
C ILE A 450 10.59 14.91 0.90
N PHE A 451 11.10 14.09 1.80
CA PHE A 451 12.49 13.70 1.90
C PHE A 451 12.61 12.17 2.02
N ARG A 452 13.27 11.53 1.04
CA ARG A 452 13.49 10.08 1.02
C ARG A 452 14.97 9.75 1.17
N SER A 453 15.30 9.00 2.21
CA SER A 453 16.62 8.39 2.36
C SER A 453 16.78 7.20 1.40
N PRO A 454 17.97 6.96 0.81
CA PRO A 454 18.25 5.77 0.02
C PRO A 454 17.94 4.48 0.77
N THR A 455 17.47 3.46 0.06
CA THR A 455 17.26 2.11 0.61
C THR A 455 18.60 1.40 0.84
N PHE A 456 18.59 0.27 1.53
CA PHE A 456 19.82 -0.49 1.71
C PHE A 456 20.34 -1.10 0.40
N ASN A 457 19.45 -1.53 -0.51
CA ASN A 457 19.87 -1.99 -1.83
C ASN A 457 20.48 -0.85 -2.65
N GLU A 458 19.91 0.35 -2.64
CA GLU A 458 20.47 1.52 -3.34
C GLU A 458 21.84 1.88 -2.82
N SER A 459 22.09 1.74 -1.51
CA SER A 459 23.36 2.10 -0.89
C SER A 459 24.41 0.99 -0.90
N TYR A 460 23.99 -0.28 -0.77
CA TYR A 460 24.92 -1.36 -0.41
C TYR A 460 24.81 -2.61 -1.27
N TYR A 461 23.85 -2.71 -2.20
CA TYR A 461 23.74 -3.91 -3.03
C TYR A 461 24.97 -4.05 -3.92
N TYR A 462 25.57 -5.23 -3.93
CA TYR A 462 26.89 -5.48 -4.52
C TYR A 462 26.99 -5.21 -6.03
N HIS A 463 25.86 -5.31 -6.77
CA HIS A 463 25.86 -5.06 -8.21
C HIS A 463 25.75 -3.57 -8.59
N TYR A 464 25.02 -2.76 -7.79
CA TYR A 464 24.73 -1.39 -8.19
C TYR A 464 24.64 -0.38 -7.04
N GLY A 465 24.81 -0.83 -5.79
CA GLY A 465 24.71 0.06 -4.63
C GLY A 465 25.82 1.11 -4.58
N SER A 466 25.47 2.31 -4.11
CA SER A 466 26.43 3.39 -3.87
C SER A 466 26.18 4.06 -2.51
N PRO A 467 27.14 4.04 -1.58
CA PRO A 467 26.99 4.68 -0.26
C PRO A 467 27.05 6.21 -0.34
N ASN A 468 27.42 6.77 -1.49
CA ASN A 468 27.58 8.22 -1.69
C ASN A 468 26.30 8.90 -2.20
N LEU A 469 25.16 8.19 -2.22
CA LEU A 469 23.90 8.74 -2.67
C LEU A 469 23.40 9.86 -1.76
N LYS A 470 22.90 10.92 -2.40
CA LYS A 470 22.13 11.97 -1.75
C LYS A 470 20.69 11.50 -1.57
N PRO A 471 19.98 12.00 -0.53
CA PRO A 471 18.55 11.75 -0.41
C PRO A 471 17.79 12.46 -1.53
N GLU A 472 16.67 11.85 -1.94
CA GLU A 472 15.74 12.51 -2.86
C GLU A 472 14.88 13.52 -2.12
N THR A 473 14.55 14.61 -2.81
CA THR A 473 13.62 15.61 -2.31
C THR A 473 12.53 15.89 -3.33
N THR A 474 11.30 16.02 -2.85
CA THR A 474 10.16 16.30 -3.70
C THR A 474 9.35 17.49 -3.16
N ASP A 475 9.02 18.42 -4.03
CA ASP A 475 8.02 19.43 -3.78
C ASP A 475 6.73 19.02 -4.49
N GLN A 476 5.67 18.71 -3.71
CA GLN A 476 4.38 18.20 -4.17
C GLN A 476 3.31 19.27 -4.02
N TYR A 477 2.59 19.56 -5.11
CA TYR A 477 1.49 20.51 -5.17
C TYR A 477 0.22 19.81 -5.67
N ASN A 478 -0.90 20.03 -5.01
CA ASN A 478 -2.21 19.52 -5.41
C ASN A 478 -3.26 20.61 -5.33
N VAL A 479 -4.18 20.61 -6.29
CA VAL A 479 -5.40 21.41 -6.28
C VAL A 479 -6.56 20.53 -6.73
N GLY A 480 -7.67 20.55 -6.03
CA GLY A 480 -8.78 19.68 -6.39
C GLY A 480 -10.13 20.19 -5.93
N ILE A 481 -11.15 19.55 -6.46
CA ILE A 481 -12.54 19.79 -6.12
C ILE A 481 -13.22 18.45 -5.80
N THR A 482 -14.03 18.44 -4.76
CA THR A 482 -14.86 17.29 -4.39
C THR A 482 -16.30 17.74 -4.30
N PHE A 483 -17.19 16.97 -4.87
CA PHE A 483 -18.63 17.15 -4.79
C PHE A 483 -19.32 15.88 -4.34
N SER A 484 -20.23 16.00 -3.38
CA SER A 484 -21.06 14.88 -2.92
C SER A 484 -22.51 15.32 -2.82
N HIS A 485 -23.39 14.49 -3.37
CA HIS A 485 -24.83 14.68 -3.27
C HIS A 485 -25.50 13.41 -2.75
N THR A 486 -25.94 13.44 -1.50
CA THR A 486 -26.57 12.31 -0.81
C THR A 486 -28.00 12.62 -0.32
N ARG A 487 -28.50 13.84 -0.61
CA ARG A 487 -29.79 14.31 -0.09
C ARG A 487 -31.02 13.73 -0.80
N LEU A 488 -30.85 13.26 -2.04
CA LEU A 488 -31.93 12.58 -2.74
C LEU A 488 -31.99 11.12 -2.28
N LYS A 489 -33.14 10.71 -1.77
CA LYS A 489 -33.37 9.37 -1.21
C LYS A 489 -32.98 8.23 -2.16
N ASN A 490 -33.10 8.45 -3.47
CA ASN A 490 -32.92 7.43 -4.49
C ASN A 490 -31.63 7.61 -5.31
N TRP A 491 -30.92 8.73 -5.16
CA TRP A 491 -29.73 9.01 -5.96
C TRP A 491 -28.62 9.59 -5.10
N GLN A 492 -27.47 8.91 -5.14
CA GLN A 492 -26.24 9.36 -4.51
C GLN A 492 -25.20 9.62 -5.60
N LEU A 493 -24.46 10.71 -5.47
CA LEU A 493 -23.40 11.10 -6.39
C LEU A 493 -22.18 11.56 -5.61
N TYR A 494 -21.01 11.07 -6.00
CA TYR A 494 -19.71 11.49 -5.49
C TYR A 494 -18.75 11.71 -6.66
N MET A 495 -18.08 12.85 -6.69
CA MET A 495 -17.15 13.24 -7.75
C MET A 495 -15.91 13.89 -7.15
N THR A 496 -14.75 13.59 -7.71
CA THR A 496 -13.50 14.32 -7.44
C THR A 496 -12.79 14.63 -8.74
N LEU A 497 -12.14 15.79 -8.77
CA LEU A 497 -11.20 16.16 -9.82
C LEU A 497 -9.98 16.81 -9.16
N ASP A 498 -8.80 16.23 -9.36
CA ASP A 498 -7.56 16.65 -8.76
C ASP A 498 -6.49 16.88 -9.83
N GLY A 499 -5.92 18.08 -9.87
CA GLY A 499 -4.71 18.40 -10.63
C GLY A 499 -3.50 18.40 -9.70
N TYR A 500 -2.36 17.96 -10.20
CA TYR A 500 -1.12 17.91 -9.42
C TYR A 500 0.11 18.26 -10.25
N TYR A 501 1.11 18.78 -9.54
CA TYR A 501 2.44 19.05 -10.07
C TYR A 501 3.48 18.72 -8.99
N ASN A 502 4.48 17.90 -9.35
CA ASN A 502 5.52 17.48 -8.43
C ASN A 502 6.89 17.69 -9.08
N HIS A 503 7.82 18.18 -8.29
CA HIS A 503 9.20 18.39 -8.69
C HIS A 503 10.12 17.52 -7.83
N VAL A 504 10.68 16.46 -8.43
CA VAL A 504 11.62 15.55 -7.78
C VAL A 504 13.04 15.97 -8.11
N LYS A 505 13.88 16.13 -7.09
CA LYS A 505 15.31 16.44 -7.18
C LYS A 505 16.13 15.27 -6.65
N ASP A 506 17.31 15.07 -7.22
CA ASP A 506 18.26 14.04 -6.84
C ASP A 506 17.66 12.62 -6.87
N MET A 507 16.76 12.36 -7.83
CA MET A 507 16.12 11.05 -7.98
C MET A 507 17.18 9.95 -8.13
N ILE A 508 17.03 8.84 -7.40
CA ILE A 508 17.97 7.72 -7.44
C ILE A 508 17.54 6.73 -8.50
N VAL A 509 18.42 6.47 -9.45
CA VAL A 509 18.22 5.49 -10.51
C VAL A 509 19.46 4.60 -10.65
N ALA A 510 19.25 3.35 -11.07
CA ALA A 510 20.34 2.48 -11.47
C ALA A 510 20.70 2.75 -12.95
N VAL A 511 21.97 3.01 -13.21
CA VAL A 511 22.51 3.26 -14.55
C VAL A 511 23.69 2.33 -14.82
N PRO A 512 23.96 1.93 -16.09
CA PRO A 512 25.16 1.19 -16.41
C PRO A 512 26.40 2.05 -16.17
N TYR A 513 27.32 1.55 -15.34
CA TYR A 513 28.64 2.14 -15.12
C TYR A 513 29.61 1.74 -16.23
N ASN A 514 29.51 0.48 -16.66
CA ASN A 514 30.18 -0.06 -17.85
C ASN A 514 29.31 -1.21 -18.41
N MET A 515 29.82 -1.93 -19.42
CA MET A 515 29.08 -3.01 -20.10
C MET A 515 28.60 -4.14 -19.16
N PHE A 516 29.19 -4.28 -17.96
CA PHE A 516 28.92 -5.39 -17.03
C PHE A 516 28.45 -4.94 -15.64
N VAL A 517 28.61 -3.67 -15.29
CA VAL A 517 28.38 -3.16 -13.93
C VAL A 517 27.39 -2.01 -13.98
N TRP A 518 26.36 -2.07 -13.16
CA TRP A 518 25.42 -1.00 -12.90
C TRP A 518 25.76 -0.29 -11.61
N THR A 519 25.42 0.98 -11.49
CA THR A 519 25.55 1.73 -10.26
C THR A 519 24.33 2.60 -10.02
N CYS A 520 23.99 2.81 -8.75
CA CYS A 520 22.99 3.79 -8.37
C CYS A 520 23.62 5.19 -8.35
N VAL A 521 22.97 6.12 -9.00
CA VAL A 521 23.36 7.53 -9.02
C VAL A 521 22.15 8.42 -8.78
N ASN A 522 22.39 9.62 -8.28
CA ASN A 522 21.37 10.66 -8.25
C ASN A 522 21.27 11.30 -9.63
N VAL A 523 20.19 11.07 -10.32
CA VAL A 523 19.86 11.70 -11.60
C VAL A 523 18.95 12.89 -11.34
N GLY A 524 19.41 14.04 -11.62
CA GLY A 524 18.90 15.39 -11.44
C GLY A 524 17.43 15.59 -11.18
N LYS A 525 16.60 15.84 -12.23
CA LYS A 525 15.25 16.38 -12.06
C LYS A 525 14.22 15.54 -12.79
N VAL A 526 13.13 15.22 -12.11
CA VAL A 526 11.94 14.63 -12.72
C VAL A 526 10.73 15.50 -12.41
N TYR A 527 9.95 15.82 -13.44
CA TYR A 527 8.68 16.54 -13.30
C TYR A 527 7.54 15.57 -13.50
N ILE A 528 6.61 15.58 -12.55
CA ILE A 528 5.44 14.71 -12.56
C ILE A 528 4.20 15.61 -12.47
N TYR A 529 3.33 15.56 -13.47
CA TYR A 529 2.09 16.32 -13.46
C TYR A 529 0.95 15.56 -14.11
N GLY A 530 -0.25 15.89 -13.72
CA GLY A 530 -1.42 15.18 -14.25
C GLY A 530 -2.73 15.60 -13.60
N ILE A 531 -3.76 14.83 -13.96
CA ILE A 531 -5.14 15.04 -13.51
C ILE A 531 -5.72 13.67 -13.16
N ASP A 532 -6.38 13.58 -12.00
CA ASP A 532 -7.15 12.44 -11.55
C ASP A 532 -8.62 12.82 -11.44
N ALA A 533 -9.51 11.97 -11.97
CA ALA A 533 -10.95 12.13 -11.87
C ALA A 533 -11.59 10.85 -11.34
N THR A 534 -12.56 11.00 -10.43
CA THR A 534 -13.36 9.88 -9.92
C THR A 534 -14.84 10.25 -9.98
N LEU A 535 -15.67 9.30 -10.38
CA LEU A 535 -17.13 9.39 -10.37
C LEU A 535 -17.70 8.13 -9.76
N LYS A 536 -18.47 8.27 -8.68
CA LYS A 536 -19.30 7.20 -8.11
C LYS A 536 -20.74 7.65 -8.06
N THR A 537 -21.66 6.83 -8.53
CA THR A 537 -23.08 7.12 -8.44
C THR A 537 -23.88 5.87 -8.19
N THR A 538 -24.91 5.99 -7.34
CA THR A 538 -25.85 4.93 -7.04
C THR A 538 -27.26 5.46 -7.28
N TYR A 539 -28.00 4.80 -8.15
CA TYR A 539 -29.41 5.08 -8.37
C TYR A 539 -30.25 3.87 -7.95
N ARG A 540 -31.12 4.08 -6.95
CA ARG A 540 -31.97 3.04 -6.35
C ARG A 540 -33.43 3.28 -6.74
N PHE A 541 -33.94 2.47 -7.70
CA PHE A 541 -35.35 2.62 -8.14
C PHE A 541 -36.32 2.04 -7.13
N SER A 542 -35.89 1.06 -6.33
CA SER A 542 -36.68 0.48 -5.25
C SER A 542 -35.77 -0.11 -4.18
N PRO A 543 -36.27 -0.54 -3.02
CA PRO A 543 -35.45 -1.19 -1.98
C PRO A 543 -34.69 -2.44 -2.44
N ARG A 544 -35.10 -3.05 -3.56
CA ARG A 544 -34.53 -4.30 -4.08
C ARG A 544 -33.71 -4.14 -5.37
N TYR A 545 -33.76 -2.97 -6.02
CA TYR A 545 -33.15 -2.75 -7.31
C TYR A 545 -32.32 -1.45 -7.31
N ALA A 546 -31.06 -1.57 -7.65
CA ALA A 546 -30.18 -0.42 -7.80
C ALA A 546 -29.20 -0.61 -8.97
N ILE A 547 -28.78 0.50 -9.56
CA ILE A 547 -27.63 0.57 -10.45
C ILE A 547 -26.54 1.36 -9.74
N LEU A 548 -25.34 0.78 -9.67
CA LEU A 548 -24.15 1.42 -9.14
C LEU A 548 -23.14 1.58 -10.28
N PHE A 549 -22.63 2.77 -10.43
CA PHE A 549 -21.53 3.05 -11.34
C PHE A 549 -20.36 3.64 -10.54
N SER A 550 -19.17 3.10 -10.77
CA SER A 550 -17.90 3.66 -10.28
C SER A 550 -16.92 3.72 -11.43
N GLY A 551 -16.30 4.88 -11.61
CA GLY A 551 -15.28 5.07 -12.63
C GLY A 551 -14.19 6.01 -12.15
N ASN A 552 -12.98 5.76 -12.60
CA ASN A 552 -11.86 6.68 -12.44
C ASN A 552 -11.08 6.81 -13.76
N TYR A 553 -10.41 7.94 -13.88
CA TYR A 553 -9.52 8.23 -14.98
C TYR A 553 -8.33 9.05 -14.47
N SER A 554 -7.14 8.74 -14.96
CA SER A 554 -5.91 9.46 -14.66
C SER A 554 -5.12 9.73 -15.92
N TYR A 555 -4.73 10.99 -16.08
CA TYR A 555 -3.70 11.41 -17.01
C TYR A 555 -2.46 11.82 -16.22
N GLN A 556 -1.30 11.27 -16.57
CA GLN A 556 -0.03 11.59 -15.92
C GLN A 556 1.11 11.74 -16.91
N LYS A 557 1.97 12.68 -16.66
CA LYS A 557 3.23 12.86 -17.37
C LYS A 557 4.38 12.84 -16.37
N VAL A 558 5.35 11.95 -16.59
CA VAL A 558 6.52 11.74 -15.72
C VAL A 558 7.76 11.95 -16.57
N GLU A 559 8.30 13.16 -16.58
CA GLU A 559 9.33 13.56 -17.53
C GLU A 559 10.71 13.63 -16.91
N ASN A 560 11.68 13.03 -17.58
CA ASN A 560 13.10 13.26 -17.29
C ASN A 560 13.51 14.68 -17.70
N ARG A 561 13.94 15.50 -16.73
CA ARG A 561 14.38 16.87 -16.92
C ARG A 561 15.82 17.12 -16.49
N PHE A 562 16.62 16.04 -16.45
CA PHE A 562 18.00 16.12 -15.93
C PHE A 562 18.93 16.92 -16.82
N ASN A 563 19.15 16.47 -18.04
CA ASN A 563 20.11 17.09 -18.96
C ASN A 563 19.40 17.50 -20.27
N PRO A 564 19.29 18.80 -20.60
CA PRO A 564 18.68 19.27 -21.84
C PRO A 564 19.33 18.74 -23.11
N GLU A 565 20.62 18.39 -23.06
CA GLU A 565 21.37 17.87 -24.21
C GLU A 565 21.22 16.35 -24.38
N SER A 566 20.61 15.67 -23.37
CA SER A 566 20.40 14.21 -23.45
C SER A 566 19.26 13.88 -24.43
N PRO A 567 19.41 12.81 -25.26
CA PRO A 567 18.32 12.29 -26.07
C PRO A 567 17.07 11.88 -25.28
N ASN A 568 17.23 11.68 -23.96
CA ASN A 568 16.16 11.29 -23.05
C ASN A 568 15.50 12.48 -22.34
N TYR A 569 15.87 13.71 -22.68
CA TYR A 569 15.25 14.92 -22.12
C TYR A 569 13.79 15.03 -22.52
N LYS A 570 12.90 15.24 -21.54
CA LYS A 570 11.43 15.26 -21.69
C LYS A 570 10.79 13.93 -22.07
N LYS A 571 11.53 12.82 -22.15
CA LYS A 571 10.94 11.51 -22.34
C LYS A 571 10.24 11.05 -21.05
N GLN A 572 9.18 10.27 -21.23
CA GLN A 572 8.44 9.60 -20.15
C GLN A 572 9.36 8.59 -19.45
N ILE A 573 9.32 8.53 -18.13
CA ILE A 573 10.03 7.51 -17.34
C ILE A 573 9.46 6.12 -17.65
N ALA A 574 10.33 5.10 -17.62
CA ALA A 574 9.97 3.72 -17.89
C ALA A 574 8.83 3.21 -17.00
N TYR A 575 7.98 2.34 -17.56
CA TYR A 575 6.81 1.73 -16.90
C TYR A 575 5.72 2.70 -16.41
N MET A 576 5.73 3.96 -16.85
CA MET A 576 4.71 4.94 -16.49
C MET A 576 3.76 5.18 -17.68
N PRO A 577 2.54 4.60 -17.67
CA PRO A 577 1.53 4.91 -18.70
C PRO A 577 1.05 6.34 -18.56
N GLU A 578 0.76 7.00 -19.69
CA GLU A 578 0.21 8.37 -19.66
C GLU A 578 -1.29 8.39 -19.28
N HIS A 579 -2.03 7.37 -19.68
CA HIS A 579 -3.46 7.26 -19.42
C HIS A 579 -3.80 5.94 -18.74
N THR A 580 -4.54 6.02 -17.65
CA THR A 580 -5.12 4.86 -16.97
C THR A 580 -6.57 5.16 -16.61
N GLY A 581 -7.39 4.13 -16.55
CA GLY A 581 -8.76 4.29 -16.10
C GLY A 581 -9.39 2.96 -15.76
N SER A 582 -10.41 2.98 -14.92
CA SER A 582 -11.24 1.83 -14.63
C SER A 582 -12.69 2.22 -14.51
N ALA A 583 -13.58 1.28 -14.79
CA ALA A 583 -15.02 1.45 -14.61
C ALA A 583 -15.66 0.15 -14.13
N ALA A 584 -16.71 0.27 -13.32
CA ALA A 584 -17.56 -0.84 -12.91
C ALA A 584 -19.01 -0.39 -12.94
N LEU A 585 -19.88 -1.22 -13.53
CA LEU A 585 -21.32 -1.03 -13.56
C LEU A 585 -21.97 -2.25 -12.95
N THR A 586 -22.64 -2.06 -11.81
CA THR A 586 -23.29 -3.12 -11.05
C THR A 586 -24.79 -2.95 -11.06
N PHE A 587 -25.50 -4.03 -11.32
CA PHE A 587 -26.94 -4.13 -11.16
C PHE A 587 -27.27 -5.01 -9.94
N GLU A 588 -27.75 -4.37 -8.89
CA GLU A 588 -28.26 -5.04 -7.70
C GLU A 588 -29.71 -5.45 -7.91
N ASN A 589 -30.01 -6.71 -7.61
CA ASN A 589 -31.36 -7.27 -7.72
C ASN A 589 -31.53 -8.47 -6.75
N PRO A 590 -32.77 -8.93 -6.49
CA PRO A 590 -33.04 -9.98 -5.50
C PRO A 590 -32.52 -11.37 -5.86
N TRP A 591 -32.16 -11.61 -7.12
CA TRP A 591 -31.77 -12.95 -7.60
C TRP A 591 -30.23 -13.13 -7.60
N VAL A 592 -29.54 -12.33 -8.39
CA VAL A 592 -28.08 -12.39 -8.55
C VAL A 592 -27.57 -10.99 -8.90
N ASN A 593 -26.71 -10.42 -8.07
CA ASN A 593 -26.05 -9.17 -8.39
C ASN A 593 -25.02 -9.40 -9.48
N VAL A 594 -25.04 -8.55 -10.50
CA VAL A 594 -24.14 -8.66 -11.67
C VAL A 594 -23.38 -7.37 -11.85
N SER A 595 -22.07 -7.47 -12.00
CA SER A 595 -21.17 -6.36 -12.27
C SER A 595 -20.34 -6.63 -13.52
N VAL A 596 -20.30 -5.67 -14.43
CA VAL A 596 -19.31 -5.61 -15.52
C VAL A 596 -18.29 -4.54 -15.14
N HIS A 597 -17.03 -4.91 -15.19
CA HIS A 597 -15.96 -4.02 -14.78
C HIS A 597 -14.77 -4.13 -15.72
N GLY A 598 -13.94 -3.09 -15.78
CA GLY A 598 -12.76 -3.11 -16.64
C GLY A 598 -11.72 -2.10 -16.24
N VAL A 599 -10.50 -2.35 -16.72
CA VAL A 599 -9.33 -1.49 -16.59
C VAL A 599 -8.76 -1.22 -17.97
N ARG A 600 -8.39 0.02 -18.25
CA ARG A 600 -7.66 0.43 -19.46
C ARG A 600 -6.35 1.08 -19.04
N VAL A 601 -5.25 0.64 -19.64
CA VAL A 601 -3.90 1.20 -19.47
C VAL A 601 -3.31 1.50 -20.84
N SER A 602 -2.76 2.71 -21.02
CA SER A 602 -2.11 3.08 -22.29
C SER A 602 -0.75 2.39 -22.46
N SER A 603 -0.21 2.46 -23.68
CA SER A 603 1.15 2.01 -23.97
C SER A 603 2.20 2.71 -23.11
N ARG A 604 3.34 2.07 -22.91
CA ARG A 604 4.44 2.55 -22.08
C ARG A 604 5.76 1.94 -22.50
N TRP A 605 6.85 2.59 -22.14
CA TRP A 605 8.19 2.12 -22.43
C TRP A 605 8.77 1.28 -21.29
N PRO A 606 9.48 0.17 -21.55
CA PRO A 606 10.14 -0.63 -20.52
C PRO A 606 11.48 -0.03 -20.06
N ASN A 607 12.01 0.95 -20.79
CA ASN A 607 13.27 1.62 -20.49
C ASN A 607 13.16 3.14 -20.73
N ASN A 608 14.10 3.90 -20.18
CA ASN A 608 14.12 5.37 -20.29
C ASN A 608 14.66 5.86 -21.64
N ASP A 609 15.28 5.00 -22.45
CA ASP A 609 15.87 5.36 -23.74
C ASP A 609 14.85 5.30 -24.87
N HIS A 610 13.71 4.65 -24.67
CA HIS A 610 12.61 4.50 -25.63
C HIS A 610 13.11 3.86 -26.94
N TYR A 611 13.72 2.67 -26.85
CA TYR A 611 14.16 1.95 -28.04
C TYR A 611 12.98 1.52 -28.90
N ASP A 612 13.06 1.81 -30.19
CA ASP A 612 12.04 1.38 -31.16
C ASP A 612 11.83 -0.14 -31.10
N GLY A 613 10.56 -0.55 -31.14
CA GLY A 613 10.17 -1.97 -31.08
C GLY A 613 10.13 -2.59 -29.68
N THR A 614 10.46 -1.83 -28.61
CA THR A 614 10.35 -2.35 -27.24
C THR A 614 9.13 -1.83 -26.47
N MET A 615 8.31 -0.97 -27.08
CA MET A 615 7.13 -0.41 -26.42
C MET A 615 6.16 -1.51 -26.00
N ILE A 616 5.75 -1.47 -24.73
CA ILE A 616 4.70 -2.33 -24.19
C ILE A 616 3.36 -1.73 -24.62
N GLU A 617 2.56 -2.49 -25.35
CA GLU A 617 1.25 -2.04 -25.80
C GLU A 617 0.28 -1.78 -24.67
N GLY A 618 -0.66 -0.87 -24.91
CA GLY A 618 -1.77 -0.63 -23.98
C GLY A 618 -2.77 -1.78 -24.04
N TYR A 619 -3.49 -2.02 -22.95
CA TYR A 619 -4.46 -3.11 -22.84
C TYR A 619 -5.78 -2.67 -22.21
N THR A 620 -6.82 -3.49 -22.42
CA THR A 620 -8.13 -3.36 -21.81
C THR A 620 -8.58 -4.69 -21.24
N ASP A 621 -8.51 -4.85 -19.92
CA ASP A 621 -9.03 -6.05 -19.25
C ASP A 621 -10.48 -5.79 -18.81
N ILE A 622 -11.42 -6.55 -19.35
CA ILE A 622 -12.84 -6.48 -19.00
C ILE A 622 -13.25 -7.81 -18.35
N GLY A 623 -13.89 -7.71 -17.20
CA GLY A 623 -14.40 -8.85 -16.44
C GLY A 623 -15.87 -8.74 -16.10
N LEU A 624 -16.41 -9.86 -15.64
CA LEU A 624 -17.80 -9.98 -15.16
C LEU A 624 -17.78 -10.68 -13.81
N THR A 625 -18.52 -10.12 -12.85
CA THR A 625 -18.74 -10.72 -11.54
C THR A 625 -20.24 -10.95 -11.35
N ALA A 626 -20.59 -12.13 -10.89
CA ALA A 626 -21.95 -12.46 -10.47
C ALA A 626 -21.90 -13.00 -9.04
N TYR A 627 -22.68 -12.44 -8.12
CA TYR A 627 -22.68 -12.90 -6.74
C TYR A 627 -24.08 -12.87 -6.11
N ARG A 628 -24.28 -13.79 -5.17
CA ARG A 628 -25.50 -13.85 -4.37
C ARG A 628 -25.18 -14.18 -2.92
N GLN A 629 -25.81 -13.47 -2.02
CA GLN A 629 -25.79 -13.74 -0.59
C GLN A 629 -27.15 -14.31 -0.16
N LEU A 630 -27.11 -15.45 0.52
CA LEU A 630 -28.27 -16.13 1.07
C LEU A 630 -28.14 -16.14 2.60
N THR A 631 -29.20 -15.75 3.28
CA THR A 631 -29.27 -15.73 4.76
C THR A 631 -30.29 -16.74 5.26
N PHE A 632 -29.84 -17.64 6.16
CA PHE A 632 -30.63 -18.70 6.76
C PHE A 632 -30.53 -18.60 8.30
N GLY A 633 -31.43 -17.85 8.93
CA GLY A 633 -31.30 -17.55 10.35
C GLY A 633 -30.00 -16.79 10.69
N ARG A 634 -29.07 -17.41 11.41
CA ARG A 634 -27.74 -16.83 11.73
C ARG A 634 -26.67 -17.11 10.67
N HIS A 635 -26.96 -18.01 9.73
CA HIS A 635 -26.02 -18.45 8.73
C HIS A 635 -26.10 -17.58 7.47
N GLN A 636 -24.97 -17.26 6.90
CA GLN A 636 -24.88 -16.56 5.63
C GLN A 636 -24.00 -17.36 4.67
N LEU A 637 -24.51 -17.63 3.48
CA LEU A 637 -23.76 -18.22 2.38
C LEU A 637 -23.66 -17.22 1.25
N GLU A 638 -22.45 -16.87 0.84
CA GLU A 638 -22.19 -16.09 -0.35
C GLU A 638 -21.54 -16.97 -1.40
N ALA A 639 -22.13 -17.00 -2.59
CA ALA A 639 -21.56 -17.62 -3.78
C ALA A 639 -21.25 -16.52 -4.79
N ARG A 640 -20.01 -16.51 -5.27
CA ARG A 640 -19.51 -15.54 -6.23
C ARG A 640 -18.78 -16.24 -7.37
N PHE A 641 -19.00 -15.75 -8.57
CA PHE A 641 -18.32 -16.15 -9.80
C PHE A 641 -17.68 -14.92 -10.42
N ASP A 642 -16.42 -14.99 -10.72
CA ASP A 642 -15.63 -13.96 -11.40
C ASP A 642 -15.08 -14.51 -12.72
N LEU A 643 -15.34 -13.81 -13.81
CA LEU A 643 -14.72 -14.04 -15.13
C LEU A 643 -13.81 -12.84 -15.40
N LYS A 644 -12.51 -13.09 -15.50
CA LYS A 644 -11.47 -12.09 -15.78
C LYS A 644 -11.06 -12.18 -17.27
N ASN A 645 -10.66 -11.04 -17.82
CA ASN A 645 -10.19 -10.94 -19.21
C ASN A 645 -11.13 -11.69 -20.16
N MET A 646 -12.44 -11.32 -20.12
CA MET A 646 -13.48 -12.09 -20.82
C MET A 646 -13.29 -12.13 -22.34
N PHE A 647 -12.59 -11.15 -22.92
CA PHE A 647 -12.28 -11.09 -24.35
C PHE A 647 -10.99 -11.80 -24.74
N ASP A 648 -10.29 -12.41 -23.75
CA ASP A 648 -9.08 -13.19 -23.95
C ASP A 648 -7.92 -12.37 -24.55
N GLU A 649 -7.83 -11.08 -24.20
CA GLU A 649 -6.76 -10.19 -24.65
C GLU A 649 -5.43 -10.65 -24.06
N GLN A 650 -4.40 -10.77 -24.89
CA GLN A 650 -3.05 -11.00 -24.42
C GLN A 650 -2.35 -9.67 -24.19
N TYR A 651 -1.83 -9.48 -22.99
CA TYR A 651 -1.12 -8.27 -22.63
C TYR A 651 0.00 -8.53 -21.61
N GLU A 652 0.87 -7.54 -21.48
CA GLU A 652 2.00 -7.55 -20.53
C GLU A 652 1.93 -6.30 -19.66
N ILE A 653 2.24 -6.43 -18.38
CA ILE A 653 2.47 -5.30 -17.47
C ILE A 653 3.96 -5.00 -17.39
N VAL A 654 4.77 -6.03 -17.27
CA VAL A 654 6.22 -5.99 -17.34
C VAL A 654 6.66 -6.61 -18.67
N TYR A 655 7.62 -6.00 -19.33
CA TYR A 655 8.11 -6.42 -20.65
C TYR A 655 8.56 -7.88 -20.67
N HIS A 656 8.00 -8.68 -21.58
CA HIS A 656 8.18 -10.12 -21.67
C HIS A 656 7.66 -10.95 -20.47
N TYR A 657 6.73 -10.38 -19.68
CA TYR A 657 5.96 -11.11 -18.69
C TYR A 657 4.48 -11.09 -19.06
N PRO A 658 4.02 -12.05 -19.89
CA PRO A 658 2.62 -12.12 -20.27
C PRO A 658 1.74 -12.35 -19.06
N MET A 659 0.61 -11.65 -19.03
CA MET A 659 -0.42 -11.81 -18.00
C MET A 659 -1.33 -13.01 -18.33
N PRO A 660 -2.00 -13.59 -17.31
CA PRO A 660 -3.00 -14.64 -17.54
C PRO A 660 -4.07 -14.19 -18.55
N ARG A 661 -4.39 -15.05 -19.49
CA ARG A 661 -5.49 -14.87 -20.44
C ARG A 661 -6.84 -15.02 -19.74
N ARG A 662 -7.93 -15.25 -20.48
CA ARG A 662 -9.25 -15.46 -19.88
C ARG A 662 -9.19 -16.49 -18.74
N SER A 663 -9.70 -16.10 -17.58
CA SER A 663 -9.70 -16.95 -16.41
C SER A 663 -10.97 -16.77 -15.59
N TYR A 664 -11.31 -17.76 -14.80
CA TYR A 664 -12.46 -17.72 -13.91
C TYR A 664 -12.06 -18.08 -12.48
N GLN A 665 -12.87 -17.60 -11.54
CA GLN A 665 -12.77 -17.91 -10.13
C GLN A 665 -14.16 -18.08 -9.53
N VAL A 666 -14.32 -19.11 -8.72
CA VAL A 666 -15.52 -19.34 -7.90
C VAL A 666 -15.14 -19.19 -6.44
N THR A 667 -15.89 -18.38 -5.72
CA THR A 667 -15.74 -18.17 -4.27
C THR A 667 -16.99 -18.61 -3.55
N LEU A 668 -16.84 -19.47 -2.55
CA LEU A 668 -17.88 -19.84 -1.62
C LEU A 668 -17.48 -19.38 -0.22
N ASN A 669 -18.26 -18.47 0.36
CA ASN A 669 -18.02 -17.91 1.70
C ASN A 669 -19.22 -18.26 2.58
N TYR A 670 -18.93 -18.87 3.74
CA TYR A 670 -19.94 -19.24 4.71
C TYR A 670 -19.61 -18.63 6.06
N LYS A 671 -20.60 -17.96 6.64
CA LYS A 671 -20.54 -17.35 7.97
C LYS A 671 -21.56 -17.98 8.89
N PHE A 672 -21.06 -18.31 10.08
CA PHE A 672 -21.86 -18.90 11.17
C PHE A 672 -21.85 -17.97 12.38
#